data_3ab0068868125e9df9797bf96e14d8bf
#
_entry.id   3ab0068868125e9df9797bf96e14d8bf
#
_cell.length_a   1.000
_cell.length_b   1.000
_cell.length_c   1.000
_cell.angle_alpha   90.00
_cell.angle_beta   90.00
_cell.angle_gamma   90.00
#
_symmetry.space_group_name_H-M   'P 1'
#
loop_
_entity.id
_entity.type
_entity.pdbx_description
1 polymer ?
#
loop_
_entity_poly.entity_id
_entity_poly.type
_entity_poly.pdbx_seq_one_letter_code
_entity_poly.pdbx_strand_id
1 'polypeptide(L)'
;MSEGDVQPPSAPMVVAEAHNIDTYHVPKQMFDKHPSKPHLSSMEEYHKLYKESIEEPKKFWGKMARDLLTWDRDFQTVHSGSFTHGDNAWFLEGRLNASYNCIDRHAFKHPNKPAIIYEADEPNEGRTISYGELLREVSQLAFVLKQMGVKKGDTVALYLPMVPEALISFLACSRIGAVHSVVFAGFSSDSLRDRVVDANSKVVITSDEGKRGGKIIGTKKIVDDALKQCPNVTHCLVFKRTGADLSKNWTSGRDFWWHEETEKYPNYIAPEPMSSEDPLFLLYTSGSTGKPKGVMHTTAGYLLGAAATGKYVFDIHDNDKFFCGGDVGWITGHTYVVYAPLLLGVATVVFEGTPAYPNFSRYWEVIDKHQVTQFYVAPTALRLLKRAGDSYAKHPMKHLRVLGSVGEPIAAEVWKWYFEIVGKEEAHITYWQTETGSHVITPLGGVTPTKPGSASLPFFGIEPAIIDPVSGEEIHGNDVEGVLAIKKPWPSMARTVWGAHKRYMDTYLNVYKGYYFTGDGAGRDHEGYYWIRGRVDDVVNVSGHRLSTAEIEAALIEHHQVAEAAVVGINDELSGQAVNAFVALKEGNESNDQVKKDLVLQVRKSIGPFAAPKAVFVVDDLPKTRSGKIMRRILRKILAGEEDSLGDTSTLSDPSVVDKIIEIVHTSRKK
;
A
#
# COMPACT_ATOMS: atom_id res chain seq x y z
N MET A 1 -3.04 -37.87 23.50
CA MET A 1 -2.52 -36.94 22.48
C MET A 1 -2.58 -37.70 21.18
N SER A 2 -3.65 -37.51 20.43
CA SER A 2 -3.84 -38.12 19.12
C SER A 2 -3.08 -37.29 18.10
N GLU A 3 -2.09 -37.90 17.49
CA GLU A 3 -1.46 -37.38 16.27
C GLU A 3 -2.55 -37.28 15.21
N GLY A 4 -2.97 -36.04 14.89
CA GLY A 4 -3.83 -35.82 13.76
C GLY A 4 -3.05 -36.11 12.50
N ASP A 5 -3.54 -37.03 11.68
CA ASP A 5 -3.04 -37.34 10.36
C ASP A 5 -3.02 -36.05 9.51
N VAL A 6 -1.86 -35.43 9.42
CA VAL A 6 -1.59 -34.36 8.46
C VAL A 6 -1.34 -35.06 7.12
N GLN A 7 -2.37 -35.07 6.28
CA GLN A 7 -2.18 -35.56 4.91
C GLN A 7 -1.16 -34.67 4.19
N PRO A 8 -0.25 -35.27 3.40
CA PRO A 8 0.67 -34.48 2.58
C PRO A 8 -0.13 -33.57 1.64
N PRO A 9 0.42 -32.38 1.31
CA PRO A 9 -0.26 -31.49 0.37
C PRO A 9 -0.58 -32.26 -0.91
N SER A 10 -1.83 -32.21 -1.31
CA SER A 10 -2.26 -32.71 -2.62
C SER A 10 -1.39 -32.07 -3.72
N ALA A 11 -1.28 -32.76 -4.83
CA ALA A 11 -0.52 -32.33 -6.01
C ALA A 11 -0.61 -30.81 -6.22
N PRO A 12 0.47 -30.16 -6.68
CA PRO A 12 0.50 -28.71 -6.84
C PRO A 12 -0.75 -28.26 -7.57
N MET A 13 -1.38 -27.20 -7.04
CA MET A 13 -2.49 -26.57 -7.74
C MET A 13 -2.04 -26.31 -9.16
N VAL A 14 -2.68 -26.94 -10.10
CA VAL A 14 -2.47 -26.61 -11.51
C VAL A 14 -2.91 -25.17 -11.62
N VAL A 15 -1.97 -24.28 -11.80
CA VAL A 15 -2.23 -22.89 -12.15
C VAL A 15 -2.81 -22.96 -13.57
N ALA A 16 -4.10 -23.25 -13.67
CA ALA A 16 -4.79 -23.37 -14.96
C ALA A 16 -4.62 -22.10 -15.79
N GLU A 17 -4.36 -20.99 -15.14
CA GLU A 17 -4.10 -19.69 -15.76
C GLU A 17 -2.68 -19.58 -16.32
N ALA A 18 -1.67 -20.22 -15.73
CA ALA A 18 -0.27 -20.03 -16.12
C ALA A 18 0.06 -20.57 -17.52
N HIS A 19 -0.71 -21.52 -18.02
CA HIS A 19 -0.44 -22.15 -19.32
C HIS A 19 -1.05 -21.43 -20.53
N ASN A 20 -1.97 -20.46 -20.31
CA ASN A 20 -2.69 -19.75 -21.37
C ASN A 20 -2.64 -18.23 -21.24
N ILE A 21 -1.72 -17.67 -20.45
CA ILE A 21 -1.64 -16.23 -20.25
C ILE A 21 -0.70 -15.62 -21.27
N ASP A 22 -1.20 -14.66 -22.03
CA ASP A 22 -0.40 -13.88 -22.94
C ASP A 22 0.67 -13.07 -22.18
N THR A 23 1.87 -13.06 -22.73
CA THR A 23 2.94 -12.20 -22.25
C THR A 23 2.90 -10.86 -22.98
N TYR A 24 2.89 -9.77 -22.22
CA TYR A 24 2.88 -8.42 -22.77
C TYR A 24 4.29 -7.85 -22.71
N HIS A 25 4.86 -7.60 -23.88
CA HIS A 25 6.18 -7.00 -23.99
C HIS A 25 6.12 -5.49 -23.74
N VAL A 26 7.26 -4.92 -23.36
CA VAL A 26 7.37 -3.47 -23.13
C VAL A 26 6.94 -2.72 -24.40
N PRO A 27 5.95 -1.80 -24.30
CA PRO A 27 5.51 -1.05 -25.46
C PRO A 27 6.62 -0.15 -26.03
N LYS A 28 6.77 -0.12 -27.35
CA LYS A 28 7.72 0.78 -28.01
C LYS A 28 7.49 2.26 -27.66
N GLN A 29 6.25 2.63 -27.45
CA GLN A 29 5.84 3.97 -27.07
C GLN A 29 6.52 4.47 -25.79
N MET A 30 6.89 3.58 -24.89
CA MET A 30 7.61 3.96 -23.68
C MET A 30 8.96 4.59 -24.00
N PHE A 31 9.63 4.10 -25.04
CA PHE A 31 10.91 4.65 -25.49
C PHE A 31 10.75 5.96 -26.28
N ASP A 32 9.61 6.16 -26.92
CA ASP A 32 9.33 7.32 -27.76
C ASP A 32 8.78 8.52 -26.98
N LYS A 33 8.08 8.26 -25.88
CA LYS A 33 7.40 9.31 -25.08
C LYS A 33 8.33 10.12 -24.16
N HIS A 34 9.54 9.63 -23.93
CA HIS A 34 10.50 10.31 -23.06
C HIS A 34 11.80 10.56 -23.79
N PRO A 35 12.40 11.76 -23.66
CA PRO A 35 13.67 12.08 -24.31
C PRO A 35 14.86 11.25 -23.81
N SER A 36 14.74 10.68 -22.60
CA SER A 36 15.75 9.80 -22.03
C SER A 36 15.38 8.34 -22.24
N LYS A 37 16.38 7.49 -22.46
CA LYS A 37 16.19 6.04 -22.49
C LYS A 37 15.79 5.54 -21.08
N PRO A 38 15.07 4.41 -20.98
CA PRO A 38 14.83 3.76 -19.68
C PRO A 38 16.15 3.55 -18.91
N HIS A 39 16.07 3.60 -17.59
CA HIS A 39 17.25 3.37 -16.73
C HIS A 39 17.88 2.00 -16.93
N LEU A 40 17.05 1.02 -17.21
CA LEU A 40 17.45 -0.30 -17.70
C LEU A 40 16.69 -0.59 -18.98
N SER A 41 17.32 -1.27 -19.94
CA SER A 41 16.73 -1.49 -21.26
C SER A 41 16.63 -2.97 -21.67
N SER A 42 17.12 -3.89 -20.84
CA SER A 42 17.09 -5.32 -21.18
C SER A 42 16.97 -6.21 -19.95
N MET A 43 16.43 -7.40 -20.16
CA MET A 43 16.41 -8.46 -19.15
C MET A 43 17.83 -8.92 -18.78
N GLU A 44 18.77 -8.83 -19.70
CA GLU A 44 20.18 -9.15 -19.44
C GLU A 44 20.78 -8.21 -18.39
N GLU A 45 20.53 -6.91 -18.50
CA GLU A 45 20.95 -5.93 -17.48
C GLU A 45 20.30 -6.22 -16.13
N TYR A 46 19.00 -6.53 -16.12
CA TYR A 46 18.31 -6.92 -14.89
C TYR A 46 18.97 -8.12 -14.23
N HIS A 47 19.19 -9.20 -14.96
CA HIS A 47 19.79 -10.42 -14.41
C HIS A 47 21.19 -10.18 -13.87
N LYS A 48 21.98 -9.36 -14.53
CA LYS A 48 23.32 -9.00 -14.06
C LYS A 48 23.28 -8.24 -12.74
N LEU A 49 22.46 -7.21 -12.65
CA LEU A 49 22.30 -6.40 -11.43
C LEU A 49 21.65 -7.19 -10.29
N TYR A 50 20.65 -7.98 -10.62
CA TYR A 50 20.01 -8.83 -9.61
C TYR A 50 20.98 -9.84 -9.01
N LYS A 51 21.74 -10.52 -9.85
CA LYS A 51 22.80 -11.47 -9.41
C LYS A 51 23.79 -10.77 -8.49
N GLU A 52 24.30 -9.61 -8.87
CA GLU A 52 25.19 -8.81 -8.03
C GLU A 52 24.55 -8.45 -6.69
N SER A 53 23.26 -8.05 -6.70
CA SER A 53 22.54 -7.68 -5.49
C SER A 53 22.38 -8.85 -4.50
N ILE A 54 22.33 -10.07 -5.00
CA ILE A 54 22.20 -11.29 -4.18
C ILE A 54 23.56 -11.82 -3.74
N GLU A 55 24.53 -11.88 -4.63
CA GLU A 55 25.86 -12.45 -4.35
C GLU A 55 26.80 -11.45 -3.65
N GLU A 56 26.68 -10.17 -3.95
CA GLU A 56 27.49 -9.10 -3.40
C GLU A 56 26.63 -7.94 -2.86
N PRO A 57 25.71 -8.20 -1.90
CA PRO A 57 24.73 -7.21 -1.46
C PRO A 57 25.35 -5.96 -0.85
N LYS A 58 26.46 -6.08 -0.14
CA LYS A 58 27.14 -4.93 0.48
C LYS A 58 27.71 -3.98 -0.58
N LYS A 59 28.35 -4.53 -1.61
CA LYS A 59 28.87 -3.74 -2.74
C LYS A 59 27.72 -3.08 -3.50
N PHE A 60 26.70 -3.84 -3.83
CA PHE A 60 25.54 -3.37 -4.59
C PHE A 60 24.81 -2.23 -3.86
N TRP A 61 24.38 -2.46 -2.63
CA TRP A 61 23.63 -1.48 -1.86
C TRP A 61 24.48 -0.30 -1.39
N GLY A 62 25.76 -0.52 -1.10
CA GLY A 62 26.68 0.56 -0.77
C GLY A 62 26.83 1.56 -1.92
N LYS A 63 26.99 1.07 -3.14
CA LYS A 63 27.04 1.91 -4.33
C LYS A 63 25.72 2.66 -4.55
N MET A 64 24.59 1.95 -4.49
CA MET A 64 23.29 2.54 -4.72
C MET A 64 22.95 3.61 -3.67
N ALA A 65 23.30 3.39 -2.42
CA ALA A 65 23.10 4.35 -1.34
C ALA A 65 23.90 5.64 -1.57
N ARG A 66 25.11 5.55 -2.10
CA ARG A 66 25.91 6.73 -2.45
C ARG A 66 25.40 7.43 -3.70
N ASP A 67 24.89 6.69 -4.66
CA ASP A 67 24.36 7.27 -5.91
C ASP A 67 23.01 7.98 -5.71
N LEU A 68 22.12 7.44 -4.85
CA LEU A 68 20.76 7.94 -4.72
C LEU A 68 20.52 8.85 -3.52
N LEU A 69 21.34 8.77 -2.49
CA LEU A 69 21.17 9.56 -1.26
C LEU A 69 22.36 10.50 -1.03
N THR A 70 22.09 11.63 -0.41
CA THR A 70 23.12 12.60 0.02
C THR A 70 23.37 12.41 1.51
N TRP A 71 24.65 12.23 1.85
CA TRP A 71 25.11 11.92 3.20
C TRP A 71 25.85 13.08 3.82
N ASP A 72 25.57 13.39 5.09
CA ASP A 72 26.35 14.32 5.90
C ASP A 72 27.67 13.66 6.32
N ARG A 73 27.61 12.37 6.64
CA ARG A 73 28.77 11.54 6.93
C ARG A 73 28.59 10.19 6.26
N ASP A 74 29.61 9.74 5.53
CA ASP A 74 29.57 8.45 4.85
C ASP A 74 29.49 7.30 5.87
N PHE A 75 28.80 6.23 5.48
CA PHE A 75 28.71 5.01 6.28
C PHE A 75 29.98 4.16 6.13
N GLN A 76 30.27 3.36 7.14
CA GLN A 76 31.43 2.44 7.14
C GLN A 76 31.01 1.00 6.93
N THR A 77 29.88 0.58 7.52
CA THR A 77 29.37 -0.79 7.42
C THR A 77 28.03 -0.77 6.70
N VAL A 78 27.95 -1.45 5.54
CA VAL A 78 26.71 -1.47 4.75
C VAL A 78 25.60 -2.25 5.46
N HIS A 79 25.91 -3.41 6.02
CA HIS A 79 24.93 -4.25 6.72
C HIS A 79 25.57 -5.02 7.86
N SER A 80 24.83 -5.17 8.95
CA SER A 80 25.13 -6.03 10.08
C SER A 80 23.84 -6.64 10.62
N GLY A 81 23.93 -7.80 11.26
CA GLY A 81 22.78 -8.47 11.86
C GLY A 81 22.21 -9.61 11.02
N SER A 82 21.16 -10.22 11.52
CA SER A 82 20.55 -11.40 10.91
C SER A 82 19.06 -11.51 11.23
N PHE A 83 18.34 -12.36 10.51
CA PHE A 83 16.96 -12.72 10.86
C PHE A 83 16.88 -13.48 12.19
N THR A 84 17.89 -14.29 12.50
CA THR A 84 17.92 -15.07 13.75
C THR A 84 17.89 -14.18 14.99
N HIS A 85 18.64 -13.09 14.97
CA HIS A 85 18.72 -12.16 16.10
C HIS A 85 17.76 -10.96 15.97
N GLY A 86 17.21 -10.72 14.78
CA GLY A 86 16.31 -9.60 14.54
C GLY A 86 16.96 -8.23 14.75
N ASP A 87 18.27 -8.16 14.53
CA ASP A 87 19.11 -6.98 14.79
C ASP A 87 19.68 -6.37 13.51
N ASN A 88 18.97 -6.53 12.40
CA ASN A 88 19.42 -5.99 11.12
C ASN A 88 19.58 -4.48 11.17
N ALA A 89 20.74 -4.02 10.72
CA ALA A 89 21.09 -2.62 10.64
C ALA A 89 21.84 -2.33 9.33
N TRP A 90 21.55 -1.19 8.74
CA TRP A 90 22.08 -0.81 7.44
C TRP A 90 22.78 0.55 7.51
N PHE A 91 23.87 0.67 6.78
CA PHE A 91 24.65 1.93 6.60
C PHE A 91 25.12 2.54 7.92
N LEU A 92 25.65 1.67 8.79
CA LEU A 92 26.11 2.05 10.12
C LEU A 92 27.19 3.12 10.05
N GLU A 93 27.15 4.04 11.03
CA GLU A 93 27.99 5.21 11.17
C GLU A 93 27.73 6.31 10.15
N GLY A 94 26.84 6.08 9.18
CA GLY A 94 26.36 7.09 8.26
C GLY A 94 25.42 8.09 8.94
N ARG A 95 25.44 9.32 8.46
CA ARG A 95 24.50 10.37 8.88
C ARG A 95 23.88 11.04 7.67
N LEU A 96 22.58 11.25 7.74
CA LEU A 96 21.81 11.92 6.69
C LEU A 96 20.50 12.45 7.29
N ASN A 97 19.77 13.20 6.47
CA ASN A 97 18.44 13.67 6.85
C ASN A 97 17.46 13.43 5.68
N ALA A 98 16.28 12.90 5.99
CA ALA A 98 15.26 12.60 4.99
C ALA A 98 14.70 13.87 4.34
N SER A 99 14.42 14.91 5.13
CA SER A 99 13.93 16.19 4.61
C SER A 99 14.95 16.86 3.67
N TYR A 100 16.22 16.84 4.02
CA TYR A 100 17.29 17.33 3.14
C TYR A 100 17.29 16.57 1.78
N ASN A 101 17.22 15.27 1.83
CA ASN A 101 17.23 14.43 0.62
C ASN A 101 16.00 14.64 -0.26
N CYS A 102 14.86 14.95 0.35
CA CYS A 102 13.62 15.21 -0.38
C CYS A 102 13.50 16.63 -0.91
N ILE A 103 14.12 17.63 -0.25
CA ILE A 103 13.84 19.03 -0.52
C ILE A 103 15.11 19.80 -0.87
N ASP A 104 16.02 19.98 0.09
CA ASP A 104 17.12 20.95 0.02
C ASP A 104 18.01 20.75 -1.21
N ARG A 105 18.45 19.53 -1.45
CA ARG A 105 19.33 19.20 -2.57
C ARG A 105 18.71 19.53 -3.93
N HIS A 106 17.38 19.49 -4.03
CA HIS A 106 16.65 19.86 -5.25
C HIS A 106 16.35 21.37 -5.26
N ALA A 107 15.91 21.93 -4.15
CA ALA A 107 15.57 23.35 -4.03
C ALA A 107 16.77 24.26 -4.29
N PHE A 108 17.97 23.87 -3.85
CA PHE A 108 19.19 24.66 -4.06
C PHE A 108 19.60 24.72 -5.53
N LYS A 109 19.27 23.69 -6.32
CA LYS A 109 19.56 23.65 -7.76
C LYS A 109 18.45 24.24 -8.59
N HIS A 110 17.19 23.92 -8.26
CA HIS A 110 16.00 24.25 -9.04
C HIS A 110 14.85 24.69 -8.13
N PRO A 111 14.93 25.87 -7.50
CA PRO A 111 13.94 26.31 -6.51
C PRO A 111 12.52 26.44 -7.08
N ASN A 112 12.38 26.72 -8.38
CA ASN A 112 11.09 26.93 -9.04
C ASN A 112 10.50 25.64 -9.63
N LYS A 113 11.21 24.53 -9.55
CA LYS A 113 10.73 23.24 -10.06
C LYS A 113 9.55 22.77 -9.23
N PRO A 114 8.45 22.28 -9.87
CA PRO A 114 7.31 21.75 -9.12
C PRO A 114 7.69 20.56 -8.24
N ALA A 115 7.30 20.60 -6.99
CA ALA A 115 7.44 19.52 -6.03
C ALA A 115 6.09 18.83 -5.75
N ILE A 116 5.06 19.62 -5.50
CA ILE A 116 3.71 19.12 -5.20
C ILE A 116 2.73 19.77 -6.15
N ILE A 117 1.94 18.93 -6.82
CA ILE A 117 0.78 19.36 -7.61
C ILE A 117 -0.45 18.96 -6.80
N TYR A 118 -1.04 19.92 -6.12
CA TYR A 118 -2.24 19.69 -5.33
C TYR A 118 -3.49 19.85 -6.20
N GLU A 119 -4.24 18.78 -6.33
CA GLU A 119 -5.56 18.77 -6.94
C GLU A 119 -6.59 18.55 -5.83
N ALA A 120 -7.39 19.58 -5.56
CA ALA A 120 -8.40 19.55 -4.51
C ALA A 120 -9.58 18.65 -4.89
N ASP A 121 -10.45 18.40 -3.93
CA ASP A 121 -11.66 17.59 -4.14
C ASP A 121 -12.56 18.20 -5.24
N GLU A 122 -12.79 19.53 -5.22
CA GLU A 122 -13.47 20.21 -6.30
C GLU A 122 -12.55 20.37 -7.52
N PRO A 123 -13.05 20.04 -8.75
CA PRO A 123 -12.30 20.31 -9.97
C PRO A 123 -11.91 21.78 -10.09
N ASN A 124 -10.74 22.03 -10.67
CA ASN A 124 -10.19 23.37 -10.89
C ASN A 124 -9.78 24.13 -9.62
N GLU A 125 -9.81 23.48 -8.48
CA GLU A 125 -9.21 23.98 -7.24
C GLU A 125 -7.90 23.24 -6.97
N GLY A 126 -6.96 23.92 -6.35
CA GLY A 126 -5.65 23.37 -6.02
C GLY A 126 -4.54 24.39 -6.15
N ARG A 127 -3.32 23.94 -6.03
CA ARG A 127 -2.12 24.75 -6.22
C ARG A 127 -0.90 23.89 -6.54
N THR A 128 0.10 24.51 -7.14
CA THR A 128 1.41 23.88 -7.35
C THR A 128 2.40 24.53 -6.38
N ILE A 129 3.15 23.70 -5.69
CA ILE A 129 4.19 24.10 -4.73
C ILE A 129 5.55 23.75 -5.31
N SER A 130 6.42 24.75 -5.46
CA SER A 130 7.80 24.54 -5.92
C SER A 130 8.66 23.95 -4.80
N TYR A 131 9.83 23.40 -5.15
CA TYR A 131 10.80 22.92 -4.15
C TYR A 131 11.25 24.04 -3.19
N GLY A 132 11.41 25.27 -3.69
CA GLY A 132 11.75 26.41 -2.85
C GLY A 132 10.65 26.78 -1.86
N GLU A 133 9.39 26.78 -2.31
CA GLU A 133 8.23 27.00 -1.46
C GLU A 133 8.05 25.87 -0.44
N LEU A 134 8.28 24.62 -0.86
CA LEU A 134 8.23 23.47 0.04
C LEU A 134 9.27 23.58 1.15
N LEU A 135 10.49 23.99 0.82
CA LEU A 135 11.55 24.22 1.81
C LEU A 135 11.13 25.24 2.86
N ARG A 136 10.53 26.35 2.42
CA ARG A 136 10.02 27.40 3.33
C ARG A 136 8.93 26.84 4.25
N GLU A 137 7.90 26.23 3.69
CA GLU A 137 6.75 25.76 4.46
C GLU A 137 7.13 24.64 5.44
N VAL A 138 8.00 23.73 5.04
CA VAL A 138 8.53 22.67 5.91
C VAL A 138 9.38 23.25 7.03
N SER A 139 10.23 24.22 6.73
CA SER A 139 11.10 24.87 7.74
C SER A 139 10.27 25.60 8.79
N GLN A 140 9.25 26.34 8.37
CA GLN A 140 8.36 27.06 9.28
C GLN A 140 7.62 26.10 10.22
N LEU A 141 7.09 24.99 9.69
CA LEU A 141 6.44 23.99 10.53
C LEU A 141 7.43 23.30 11.48
N ALA A 142 8.65 23.04 11.03
CA ALA A 142 9.69 22.45 11.87
C ALA A 142 9.99 23.34 13.09
N PHE A 143 10.06 24.66 12.92
CA PHE A 143 10.17 25.60 14.01
C PHE A 143 8.99 25.51 14.98
N VAL A 144 7.77 25.45 14.46
CA VAL A 144 6.55 25.32 15.27
C VAL A 144 6.64 24.07 16.16
N LEU A 145 7.00 22.93 15.57
CA LEU A 145 7.12 21.68 16.32
C LEU A 145 8.18 21.78 17.44
N LYS A 146 9.32 22.40 17.16
CA LYS A 146 10.34 22.64 18.19
C LYS A 146 9.82 23.51 19.32
N GLN A 147 9.07 24.57 19.01
CA GLN A 147 8.47 25.44 20.02
C GLN A 147 7.39 24.72 20.85
N MET A 148 6.73 23.74 20.28
CA MET A 148 5.79 22.89 21.00
C MET A 148 6.49 21.83 21.86
N GLY A 149 7.82 21.80 21.89
CA GLY A 149 8.60 20.88 22.71
C GLY A 149 8.94 19.55 22.06
N VAL A 150 8.71 19.40 20.76
CA VAL A 150 9.08 18.18 20.02
C VAL A 150 10.60 18.09 19.88
N LYS A 151 11.15 16.98 20.33
CA LYS A 151 12.59 16.68 20.30
C LYS A 151 12.86 15.49 19.40
N LYS A 152 14.13 15.33 19.02
CA LYS A 152 14.60 14.16 18.29
C LYS A 152 14.14 12.86 19.00
N GLY A 153 13.52 11.96 18.23
CA GLY A 153 13.00 10.70 18.75
C GLY A 153 11.56 10.75 19.27
N ASP A 154 11.02 11.95 19.48
CA ASP A 154 9.60 12.08 19.87
C ASP A 154 8.68 11.74 18.70
N THR A 155 7.52 11.17 19.01
CA THR A 155 6.50 10.89 18.00
C THR A 155 5.54 12.07 17.86
N VAL A 156 5.09 12.29 16.64
CA VAL A 156 4.04 13.27 16.31
C VAL A 156 2.93 12.54 15.55
N ALA A 157 1.71 12.61 16.05
CA ALA A 157 0.56 12.01 15.40
C ALA A 157 0.01 12.95 14.31
N LEU A 158 -0.23 12.41 13.12
CA LEU A 158 -0.80 13.14 11.99
C LEU A 158 -2.15 12.53 11.64
N TYR A 159 -3.18 13.38 11.63
CA TYR A 159 -4.54 13.02 11.23
C TYR A 159 -5.06 14.07 10.26
N LEU A 160 -4.67 13.93 9.00
CA LEU A 160 -4.86 14.94 7.96
C LEU A 160 -5.46 14.32 6.69
N PRO A 161 -6.30 15.07 5.96
CA PRO A 161 -6.73 14.66 4.63
C PRO A 161 -5.57 14.73 3.62
N MET A 162 -5.83 14.35 2.37
CA MET A 162 -4.86 14.40 1.28
C MET A 162 -4.66 15.84 0.78
N VAL A 163 -3.91 16.59 1.56
CA VAL A 163 -3.54 17.99 1.29
C VAL A 163 -2.02 18.14 1.37
N PRO A 164 -1.44 19.17 0.76
CA PRO A 164 0.00 19.41 0.84
C PRO A 164 0.55 19.46 2.27
N GLU A 165 -0.25 19.96 3.21
CA GLU A 165 0.12 20.06 4.62
C GLU A 165 0.41 18.71 5.27
N ALA A 166 -0.16 17.62 4.74
CA ALA A 166 0.21 16.27 5.17
C ALA A 166 1.67 15.96 4.82
N LEU A 167 2.09 16.21 3.60
CA LEU A 167 3.47 16.01 3.15
C LEU A 167 4.43 16.94 3.89
N ILE A 168 4.04 18.18 4.08
CA ILE A 168 4.81 19.18 4.84
C ILE A 168 5.04 18.68 6.27
N SER A 169 4.03 18.07 6.88
CA SER A 169 4.14 17.49 8.23
C SER A 169 5.12 16.32 8.31
N PHE A 170 5.08 15.39 7.32
CA PHE A 170 6.08 14.32 7.22
C PHE A 170 7.50 14.86 7.21
N LEU A 171 7.73 15.85 6.37
CA LEU A 171 9.07 16.38 6.10
C LEU A 171 9.55 17.33 7.23
N ALA A 172 8.64 18.02 7.90
CA ALA A 172 8.98 18.81 9.08
C ALA A 172 9.38 17.90 10.26
N CYS A 173 8.65 16.80 10.49
CA CYS A 173 9.02 15.81 11.49
C CYS A 173 10.40 15.24 11.21
N SER A 174 10.64 14.73 10.00
CA SER A 174 11.93 14.17 9.64
C SER A 174 13.07 15.19 9.69
N ARG A 175 12.77 16.46 9.41
CA ARG A 175 13.77 17.53 9.46
C ARG A 175 14.36 17.75 10.84
N ILE A 176 13.54 17.62 11.88
CA ILE A 176 13.98 17.78 13.27
C ILE A 176 14.29 16.47 14.00
N GLY A 177 14.21 15.35 13.29
CA GLY A 177 14.44 14.03 13.86
C GLY A 177 13.28 13.47 14.67
N ALA A 178 12.10 14.05 14.54
CA ALA A 178 10.87 13.49 15.11
C ALA A 178 10.35 12.32 14.25
N VAL A 179 9.62 11.42 14.89
CA VAL A 179 9.05 10.23 14.28
C VAL A 179 7.58 10.51 13.95
N HIS A 180 7.22 10.56 12.68
CA HIS A 180 5.81 10.74 12.36
C HIS A 180 5.03 9.45 12.50
N SER A 181 3.84 9.55 13.09
CA SER A 181 2.89 8.47 13.27
C SER A 181 1.59 8.88 12.61
N VAL A 182 1.42 8.49 11.35
CA VAL A 182 0.27 8.91 10.54
C VAL A 182 -0.89 7.97 10.79
N VAL A 183 -2.04 8.57 11.09
CA VAL A 183 -3.30 7.85 11.25
C VAL A 183 -4.23 8.25 10.11
N PHE A 184 -4.73 7.27 9.39
CA PHE A 184 -5.65 7.51 8.28
C PHE A 184 -6.84 8.35 8.73
N ALA A 185 -7.09 9.47 8.04
CA ALA A 185 -8.11 10.45 8.42
C ALA A 185 -9.56 9.95 8.29
N GLY A 186 -9.75 8.73 7.85
CA GLY A 186 -11.02 8.03 7.85
C GLY A 186 -11.24 7.09 9.04
N PHE A 187 -10.23 6.91 9.91
CA PHE A 187 -10.40 6.10 11.12
C PHE A 187 -11.25 6.82 12.17
N SER A 188 -11.89 6.03 13.01
CA SER A 188 -12.67 6.51 14.16
C SER A 188 -11.80 7.19 15.21
N SER A 189 -12.43 7.94 16.10
CA SER A 189 -11.77 8.53 17.26
C SER A 189 -11.11 7.48 18.17
N ASP A 190 -11.73 6.32 18.34
CA ASP A 190 -11.15 5.23 19.12
C ASP A 190 -9.87 4.68 18.49
N SER A 191 -9.85 4.50 17.17
CA SER A 191 -8.65 4.06 16.45
C SER A 191 -7.51 5.09 16.54
N LEU A 192 -7.85 6.37 16.43
CA LEU A 192 -6.89 7.46 16.59
C LEU A 192 -6.33 7.49 18.04
N ARG A 193 -7.22 7.44 19.03
CA ARG A 193 -6.82 7.39 20.45
C ARG A 193 -5.81 6.29 20.72
N ASP A 194 -6.10 5.07 20.29
CA ASP A 194 -5.26 3.91 20.55
C ASP A 194 -3.85 4.09 20.00
N ARG A 195 -3.73 4.67 18.81
CA ARG A 195 -2.45 4.94 18.16
C ARG A 195 -1.67 6.08 18.83
N VAL A 196 -2.37 7.12 19.23
CA VAL A 196 -1.76 8.25 19.96
C VAL A 196 -1.22 7.77 21.32
N VAL A 197 -1.98 6.97 22.03
CA VAL A 197 -1.58 6.42 23.33
C VAL A 197 -0.40 5.46 23.19
N ASP A 198 -0.47 4.53 22.25
CA ASP A 198 0.58 3.53 22.03
C ASP A 198 1.92 4.18 21.66
N ALA A 199 1.89 5.18 20.79
CA ALA A 199 3.10 5.92 20.39
C ALA A 199 3.51 7.01 21.40
N ASN A 200 2.69 7.30 22.41
CA ASN A 200 2.88 8.37 23.38
C ASN A 200 3.13 9.72 22.71
N SER A 201 2.36 10.06 21.70
CA SER A 201 2.48 11.34 21.00
C SER A 201 1.97 12.48 21.88
N LYS A 202 2.76 13.55 21.99
CA LYS A 202 2.38 14.75 22.74
C LYS A 202 1.82 15.86 21.85
N VAL A 203 2.07 15.77 20.56
CA VAL A 203 1.60 16.71 19.56
C VAL A 203 0.80 15.97 18.51
N VAL A 204 -0.35 16.53 18.15
CA VAL A 204 -1.22 16.03 17.07
C VAL A 204 -1.39 17.15 16.05
N ILE A 205 -1.25 16.81 14.77
CA ILE A 205 -1.53 17.72 13.66
C ILE A 205 -2.77 17.24 12.94
N THR A 206 -3.75 18.12 12.75
CA THR A 206 -5.01 17.81 12.08
C THR A 206 -5.48 19.00 11.26
N SER A 207 -6.69 18.91 10.71
CA SER A 207 -7.40 20.00 10.01
C SER A 207 -8.70 20.34 10.72
N ASP A 208 -9.25 21.51 10.42
CA ASP A 208 -10.58 21.90 10.88
C ASP A 208 -11.62 20.89 10.37
N GLU A 209 -11.62 20.71 9.07
CA GLU A 209 -12.45 19.74 8.35
C GLU A 209 -11.67 19.19 7.16
N GLY A 210 -12.18 18.13 6.54
CA GLY A 210 -11.73 17.62 5.26
C GLY A 210 -12.83 17.70 4.22
N LYS A 211 -12.45 17.63 2.95
CA LYS A 211 -13.38 17.50 1.82
C LYS A 211 -13.04 16.25 1.03
N ARG A 212 -14.03 15.43 0.76
CA ARG A 212 -13.83 14.24 -0.06
C ARG A 212 -15.12 13.79 -0.72
N GLY A 213 -15.10 13.68 -2.05
CA GLY A 213 -16.27 13.29 -2.84
C GLY A 213 -17.45 14.25 -2.71
N GLY A 214 -17.19 15.53 -2.56
CA GLY A 214 -18.21 16.57 -2.35
C GLY A 214 -18.76 16.65 -0.93
N LYS A 215 -18.21 15.83 -0.01
CA LYS A 215 -18.67 15.77 1.40
C LYS A 215 -17.67 16.43 2.33
N ILE A 216 -18.19 17.03 3.40
CA ILE A 216 -17.40 17.60 4.49
C ILE A 216 -17.20 16.51 5.57
N ILE A 217 -15.95 16.39 6.04
CA ILE A 217 -15.57 15.46 7.09
C ILE A 217 -15.12 16.27 8.30
N GLY A 218 -15.71 16.02 9.47
CA GLY A 218 -15.40 16.72 10.71
C GLY A 218 -14.14 16.22 11.39
N THR A 219 -12.99 16.42 10.80
CA THR A 219 -11.68 15.92 11.30
C THR A 219 -11.38 16.39 12.71
N LYS A 220 -11.51 17.69 12.98
CA LYS A 220 -11.23 18.25 14.32
C LYS A 220 -12.10 17.65 15.41
N LYS A 221 -13.38 17.41 15.11
CA LYS A 221 -14.31 16.78 16.06
C LYS A 221 -13.86 15.36 16.42
N ILE A 222 -13.43 14.58 15.46
CA ILE A 222 -12.91 13.22 15.67
C ILE A 222 -11.66 13.25 16.55
N VAL A 223 -10.77 14.20 16.28
CA VAL A 223 -9.56 14.40 17.08
C VAL A 223 -9.91 14.81 18.51
N ASP A 224 -10.82 15.75 18.70
CA ASP A 224 -11.25 16.17 20.02
C ASP A 224 -11.83 15.01 20.85
N ASP A 225 -12.64 14.15 20.23
CA ASP A 225 -13.18 12.98 20.89
C ASP A 225 -12.07 12.00 21.29
N ALA A 226 -11.09 11.79 20.42
CA ALA A 226 -9.94 10.94 20.74
C ALA A 226 -9.09 11.51 21.88
N LEU A 227 -8.82 12.81 21.85
CA LEU A 227 -7.93 13.46 22.82
C LEU A 227 -8.51 13.56 24.23
N LYS A 228 -9.81 13.36 24.43
CA LYS A 228 -10.41 13.23 25.74
C LYS A 228 -9.79 12.11 26.58
N GLN A 229 -9.25 11.10 25.91
CA GLN A 229 -8.60 9.94 26.53
C GLN A 229 -7.10 9.89 26.28
N CYS A 230 -6.51 11.01 25.87
CA CYS A 230 -5.07 11.15 25.61
C CYS A 230 -4.48 12.28 26.48
N PRO A 231 -4.36 12.06 27.79
CA PRO A 231 -3.96 13.14 28.72
C PRO A 231 -2.55 13.65 28.50
N ASN A 232 -1.68 12.91 27.80
CA ASN A 232 -0.31 13.32 27.52
C ASN A 232 -0.17 14.26 26.32
N VAL A 233 -1.23 14.45 25.54
CA VAL A 233 -1.22 15.40 24.41
C VAL A 233 -1.28 16.83 24.95
N THR A 234 -0.27 17.61 24.62
CA THR A 234 -0.14 19.00 25.08
C THR A 234 -0.54 20.02 24.02
N HIS A 235 -0.38 19.67 22.74
CA HIS A 235 -0.62 20.57 21.62
C HIS A 235 -1.37 19.87 20.49
N CYS A 236 -2.34 20.57 19.91
CA CYS A 236 -3.03 20.18 18.70
C CYS A 236 -2.93 21.33 17.68
N LEU A 237 -2.22 21.08 16.60
CA LEU A 237 -2.04 22.06 15.52
C LEU A 237 -3.09 21.80 14.45
N VAL A 238 -3.85 22.84 14.09
CA VAL A 238 -5.03 22.74 13.23
C VAL A 238 -4.81 23.49 11.92
N PHE A 239 -4.80 22.76 10.82
CA PHE A 239 -4.79 23.32 9.47
C PHE A 239 -6.20 23.80 9.07
N LYS A 240 -6.28 25.02 8.57
CA LYS A 240 -7.53 25.62 8.12
C LYS A 240 -7.82 25.20 6.67
N ARG A 241 -8.57 24.10 6.51
CA ARG A 241 -8.92 23.57 5.17
C ARG A 241 -10.20 24.20 4.63
N THR A 242 -11.25 24.28 5.44
CA THR A 242 -12.57 24.77 5.03
C THR A 242 -12.92 26.11 5.63
N GLY A 243 -12.28 26.50 6.69
CA GLY A 243 -12.62 27.72 7.44
C GLY A 243 -13.82 27.54 8.36
N ALA A 244 -14.04 26.32 8.85
CA ALA A 244 -15.13 26.03 9.78
C ALA A 244 -15.03 26.84 11.06
N ASP A 245 -16.18 27.17 11.66
CA ASP A 245 -16.24 27.79 12.98
C ASP A 245 -15.98 26.75 14.06
N LEU A 246 -14.78 26.80 14.64
CA LEU A 246 -14.35 25.90 15.73
C LEU A 246 -14.48 26.52 17.11
N SER A 247 -15.14 27.68 17.24
CA SER A 247 -15.24 28.40 18.52
C SER A 247 -15.80 27.55 19.67
N LYS A 248 -16.71 26.63 19.36
CA LYS A 248 -17.32 25.71 20.34
C LYS A 248 -16.50 24.43 20.59
N ASN A 249 -15.50 24.15 19.74
CA ASN A 249 -14.68 22.93 19.77
C ASN A 249 -13.18 23.28 19.84
N TRP A 250 -12.85 24.36 20.53
CA TRP A 250 -11.50 24.85 20.69
C TRP A 250 -11.07 24.79 22.14
N THR A 251 -9.99 24.07 22.42
CA THR A 251 -9.40 24.00 23.73
C THR A 251 -8.25 24.98 23.83
N SER A 252 -8.45 26.07 24.56
CA SER A 252 -7.42 27.10 24.79
C SER A 252 -6.19 26.49 25.49
N GLY A 253 -5.01 26.88 25.04
CA GLY A 253 -3.74 26.36 25.57
C GLY A 253 -3.29 25.02 24.98
N ARG A 254 -4.17 24.31 24.27
CA ARG A 254 -3.85 23.07 23.55
C ARG A 254 -3.91 23.26 22.04
N ASP A 255 -4.99 23.90 21.54
CA ASP A 255 -5.27 24.05 20.12
C ASP A 255 -4.65 25.34 19.57
N PHE A 256 -3.99 25.20 18.42
CA PHE A 256 -3.30 26.31 17.74
C PHE A 256 -3.58 26.23 16.25
N TRP A 257 -3.77 27.38 15.61
CA TRP A 257 -3.93 27.44 14.16
C TRP A 257 -2.58 27.33 13.46
N TRP A 258 -2.49 26.42 12.51
CA TRP A 258 -1.31 26.21 11.66
C TRP A 258 -0.83 27.52 11.02
N HIS A 259 -1.71 28.27 10.36
CA HIS A 259 -1.34 29.48 9.64
C HIS A 259 -0.85 30.58 10.58
N GLU A 260 -1.40 30.70 11.77
CA GLU A 260 -0.97 31.69 12.76
C GLU A 260 0.41 31.34 13.36
N GLU A 261 0.66 30.07 13.61
CA GLU A 261 1.92 29.63 14.20
C GLU A 261 3.07 29.64 13.19
N THR A 262 2.85 29.16 11.98
CA THR A 262 3.91 29.04 10.97
C THR A 262 4.45 30.39 10.50
N GLU A 263 3.60 31.41 10.39
CA GLU A 263 4.03 32.76 9.96
C GLU A 263 5.00 33.46 10.92
N LYS A 264 5.12 32.99 12.17
CA LYS A 264 6.01 33.55 13.18
C LYS A 264 7.48 33.26 12.93
N TYR A 265 7.80 32.31 12.03
CA TYR A 265 9.16 31.73 11.93
C TYR A 265 9.79 31.97 10.58
N PRO A 266 11.15 31.97 10.53
CA PRO A 266 11.88 32.17 9.29
C PRO A 266 11.72 31.01 8.30
N ASN A 267 12.19 31.27 7.07
CA ASN A 267 12.00 30.39 5.92
C ASN A 267 12.94 29.20 5.88
N TYR A 268 13.88 29.10 6.80
CA TYR A 268 14.86 28.02 6.80
C TYR A 268 15.27 27.62 8.21
N ILE A 269 15.28 26.33 8.46
CA ILE A 269 15.92 25.69 9.59
C ILE A 269 16.82 24.57 9.08
N ALA A 270 18.05 24.50 9.56
CA ALA A 270 18.97 23.44 9.19
C ALA A 270 18.43 22.07 9.61
N PRO A 271 18.54 21.05 8.74
CA PRO A 271 18.08 19.71 9.09
C PRO A 271 18.98 19.07 10.15
N GLU A 272 18.38 18.30 11.03
CA GLU A 272 19.09 17.52 12.05
C GLU A 272 19.87 16.39 11.41
N PRO A 273 21.19 16.25 11.63
CA PRO A 273 21.93 15.08 11.17
C PRO A 273 21.43 13.83 11.91
N MET A 274 20.88 12.89 11.16
CA MET A 274 20.32 11.65 11.71
C MET A 274 21.27 10.49 11.49
N SER A 275 21.34 9.59 12.45
CA SER A 275 21.97 8.30 12.25
C SER A 275 21.14 7.46 11.27
N SER A 276 21.79 6.63 10.46
CA SER A 276 21.12 5.78 9.47
C SER A 276 19.99 4.92 10.04
N GLU A 277 20.16 4.45 11.27
CA GLU A 277 19.16 3.60 11.95
C GLU A 277 18.25 4.37 12.90
N ASP A 278 18.29 5.70 12.91
CA ASP A 278 17.29 6.46 13.66
C ASP A 278 15.89 6.25 13.07
N PRO A 279 14.86 6.10 13.92
CA PRO A 279 13.50 5.94 13.45
C PRO A 279 13.05 7.10 12.56
N LEU A 280 12.37 6.78 11.46
CA LEU A 280 11.77 7.77 10.57
C LEU A 280 10.28 7.90 10.84
N PHE A 281 9.58 6.78 10.88
CA PHE A 281 8.15 6.76 11.15
C PHE A 281 7.66 5.45 11.76
N LEU A 282 6.45 5.55 12.32
CA LEU A 282 5.61 4.43 12.71
C LEU A 282 4.41 4.38 11.79
N LEU A 283 4.01 3.18 11.39
CA LEU A 283 2.76 2.98 10.70
C LEU A 283 2.05 1.75 11.27
N TYR A 284 0.84 1.95 11.76
CA TYR A 284 0.08 0.90 12.41
C TYR A 284 -0.63 0.03 11.39
N THR A 285 -0.43 -1.28 11.50
CA THR A 285 -1.13 -2.28 10.69
C THR A 285 -2.09 -3.07 11.55
N SER A 286 -3.27 -3.37 10.99
CA SER A 286 -4.20 -4.30 11.62
C SER A 286 -3.76 -5.73 11.31
N GLY A 287 -3.64 -6.56 12.37
CA GLY A 287 -3.41 -7.99 12.22
C GLY A 287 -4.72 -8.77 12.27
N SER A 288 -4.65 -10.05 11.94
CA SER A 288 -5.78 -10.98 12.10
C SER A 288 -6.15 -11.17 13.58
N THR A 289 -5.23 -10.92 14.50
CA THR A 289 -5.41 -11.04 15.95
C THR A 289 -4.69 -9.92 16.69
N GLY A 290 -5.26 -9.47 17.80
CA GLY A 290 -4.64 -8.52 18.71
C GLY A 290 -4.74 -7.04 18.30
N LYS A 291 -4.04 -6.21 19.06
CA LYS A 291 -3.99 -4.76 18.83
C LYS A 291 -3.19 -4.43 17.56
N PRO A 292 -3.48 -3.28 16.90
CA PRO A 292 -2.64 -2.79 15.82
C PRO A 292 -1.17 -2.72 16.21
N LYS A 293 -0.29 -3.05 15.25
CA LYS A 293 1.17 -3.03 15.43
C LYS A 293 1.75 -1.75 14.85
N GLY A 294 2.51 -1.01 15.65
CA GLY A 294 3.28 0.14 15.17
C GLY A 294 4.55 -0.32 14.46
N VAL A 295 4.48 -0.55 13.17
CA VAL A 295 5.64 -0.96 12.36
C VAL A 295 6.59 0.21 12.25
N MET A 296 7.85 0.02 12.65
CA MET A 296 8.87 1.06 12.66
C MET A 296 9.85 0.91 11.49
N HIS A 297 9.98 1.97 10.71
CA HIS A 297 11.01 2.09 9.68
C HIS A 297 12.10 3.08 10.12
N THR A 298 13.35 2.75 9.74
CA THR A 298 14.50 3.60 10.00
C THR A 298 14.94 4.36 8.74
N THR A 299 15.76 5.39 8.94
CA THR A 299 15.94 6.46 7.96
C THR A 299 16.59 6.01 6.65
N ALA A 300 17.84 5.56 6.68
CA ALA A 300 18.61 5.37 5.45
C ALA A 300 18.10 4.23 4.57
N GLY A 301 17.87 3.07 5.16
CA GLY A 301 17.43 1.90 4.40
C GLY A 301 16.07 2.09 3.75
N TYR A 302 15.15 2.70 4.46
CA TYR A 302 13.83 3.03 3.91
C TYR A 302 13.93 4.01 2.74
N LEU A 303 14.67 5.12 2.92
CA LEU A 303 14.85 6.10 1.85
C LEU A 303 15.47 5.48 0.60
N LEU A 304 16.45 4.60 0.79
CA LEU A 304 17.09 3.92 -0.33
C LEU A 304 16.10 3.03 -1.09
N GLY A 305 15.30 2.25 -0.39
CA GLY A 305 14.27 1.41 -1.00
C GLY A 305 13.24 2.24 -1.78
N ALA A 306 12.79 3.35 -1.20
CA ALA A 306 11.85 4.26 -1.86
C ALA A 306 12.44 4.85 -3.15
N ALA A 307 13.66 5.38 -3.08
CA ALA A 307 14.34 5.98 -4.23
C ALA A 307 14.64 4.94 -5.32
N ALA A 308 15.18 3.79 -4.96
CA ALA A 308 15.54 2.73 -5.90
C ALA A 308 14.31 2.18 -6.63
N THR A 309 13.23 1.90 -5.93
CA THR A 309 12.02 1.38 -6.55
C THR A 309 11.32 2.44 -7.40
N GLY A 310 11.27 3.68 -6.97
CA GLY A 310 10.78 4.78 -7.81
C GLY A 310 11.53 4.88 -9.12
N LYS A 311 12.85 4.82 -9.05
CA LYS A 311 13.71 4.93 -10.23
C LYS A 311 13.53 3.76 -11.21
N TYR A 312 13.53 2.53 -10.71
CA TYR A 312 13.60 1.34 -11.58
C TYR A 312 12.23 0.71 -11.88
N VAL A 313 11.28 0.77 -10.95
CA VAL A 313 9.94 0.21 -11.20
C VAL A 313 9.13 1.12 -12.09
N PHE A 314 9.12 2.40 -11.79
CA PHE A 314 8.34 3.40 -12.53
C PHE A 314 9.14 4.16 -13.57
N ASP A 315 10.42 3.87 -13.69
CA ASP A 315 11.33 4.54 -14.62
C ASP A 315 11.22 6.07 -14.53
N ILE A 316 11.33 6.59 -13.32
CA ILE A 316 11.21 8.02 -13.06
C ILE A 316 12.46 8.74 -13.55
N HIS A 317 12.28 9.76 -14.37
CA HIS A 317 13.30 10.66 -14.89
C HIS A 317 13.02 12.10 -14.47
N ASP A 318 14.00 12.97 -14.67
CA ASP A 318 13.83 14.41 -14.42
C ASP A 318 12.60 14.95 -15.14
N ASN A 319 11.88 15.86 -14.48
CA ASN A 319 10.66 16.50 -14.96
C ASN A 319 9.43 15.59 -15.09
N ASP A 320 9.50 14.37 -14.65
CA ASP A 320 8.32 13.50 -14.55
C ASP A 320 7.33 14.04 -13.51
N LYS A 321 6.09 13.62 -13.64
CA LYS A 321 4.99 13.93 -12.72
C LYS A 321 4.33 12.65 -12.31
N PHE A 322 4.52 12.29 -11.07
CA PHE A 322 4.10 11.01 -10.52
C PHE A 322 2.74 11.17 -9.81
N PHE A 323 1.78 10.34 -10.18
CA PHE A 323 0.48 10.30 -9.50
C PHE A 323 0.24 8.94 -8.88
N CYS A 324 0.30 8.89 -7.56
CA CYS A 324 -0.14 7.75 -6.77
C CYS A 324 -1.51 8.07 -6.15
N GLY A 325 -2.51 7.23 -6.41
CA GLY A 325 -3.84 7.37 -5.84
C GLY A 325 -3.98 6.87 -4.41
N GLY A 326 -2.88 6.44 -3.78
CA GLY A 326 -2.86 5.99 -2.38
C GLY A 326 -2.96 7.14 -1.39
N ASP A 327 -3.53 6.85 -0.22
CA ASP A 327 -3.61 7.82 0.88
C ASP A 327 -2.33 7.77 1.72
N VAL A 328 -1.91 8.93 2.23
CA VAL A 328 -0.73 9.04 3.12
C VAL A 328 -0.90 8.30 4.44
N GLY A 329 -2.12 7.93 4.81
CA GLY A 329 -2.41 7.07 5.96
C GLY A 329 -1.97 5.61 5.80
N TRP A 330 -1.51 5.22 4.62
CA TRP A 330 -1.05 3.88 4.29
C TRP A 330 0.39 3.90 3.79
N ILE A 331 1.04 2.74 3.77
CA ILE A 331 2.45 2.67 3.30
C ILE A 331 2.61 3.10 1.84
N THR A 332 1.62 2.82 1.00
CA THR A 332 1.67 3.23 -0.41
C THR A 332 1.78 4.75 -0.53
N GLY A 333 1.00 5.49 0.25
CA GLY A 333 1.09 6.95 0.30
C GLY A 333 2.41 7.46 0.89
N HIS A 334 2.90 6.83 1.96
CA HIS A 334 4.21 7.18 2.52
C HIS A 334 5.31 7.08 1.47
N THR A 335 5.43 5.95 0.83
CA THR A 335 6.55 5.67 -0.08
C THR A 335 6.39 6.34 -1.44
N TYR A 336 5.19 6.29 -2.03
CA TYR A 336 5.01 6.69 -3.44
C TYR A 336 4.20 7.97 -3.65
N VAL A 337 3.56 8.53 -2.64
CA VAL A 337 3.09 9.93 -2.70
C VAL A 337 4.16 10.86 -2.16
N VAL A 338 4.80 10.52 -1.05
CA VAL A 338 5.74 11.42 -0.34
C VAL A 338 7.19 11.16 -0.72
N TYR A 339 7.76 10.05 -0.25
CA TYR A 339 9.22 9.90 -0.24
C TYR A 339 9.83 9.63 -1.62
N ALA A 340 9.36 8.65 -2.38
CA ALA A 340 10.01 8.28 -3.64
C ALA A 340 10.04 9.43 -4.66
N PRO A 341 8.92 10.09 -4.98
CA PRO A 341 8.96 11.18 -5.96
C PRO A 341 9.85 12.34 -5.53
N LEU A 342 9.77 12.74 -4.25
CA LEU A 342 10.55 13.86 -3.75
C LEU A 342 12.03 13.53 -3.64
N LEU A 343 12.39 12.32 -3.23
CA LEU A 343 13.79 11.86 -3.27
C LEU A 343 14.39 11.96 -4.67
N LEU A 344 13.60 11.67 -5.69
CA LEU A 344 14.03 11.72 -7.09
C LEU A 344 13.89 13.12 -7.73
N GLY A 345 13.44 14.11 -6.97
CA GLY A 345 13.37 15.49 -7.41
C GLY A 345 12.30 15.78 -8.46
N VAL A 346 11.24 14.98 -8.51
CA VAL A 346 10.12 15.17 -9.45
C VAL A 346 8.87 15.68 -8.73
N ALA A 347 7.82 15.99 -9.47
CA ALA A 347 6.56 16.42 -8.90
C ALA A 347 5.70 15.22 -8.49
N THR A 348 5.09 15.30 -7.31
CA THR A 348 4.10 14.35 -6.86
C THR A 348 2.72 14.99 -6.87
N VAL A 349 1.73 14.29 -7.43
CA VAL A 349 0.33 14.74 -7.41
C VAL A 349 -0.29 14.32 -6.08
N VAL A 350 -0.80 15.31 -5.35
CA VAL A 350 -1.56 15.09 -4.12
C VAL A 350 -3.03 15.34 -4.44
N PHE A 351 -3.79 14.26 -4.51
CA PHE A 351 -5.20 14.29 -4.90
C PHE A 351 -6.10 14.08 -3.68
N GLU A 352 -6.87 15.13 -3.35
CA GLU A 352 -7.77 15.13 -2.19
C GLU A 352 -9.06 14.35 -2.43
N GLY A 353 -9.46 14.21 -3.70
CA GLY A 353 -10.76 13.68 -4.07
C GLY A 353 -10.87 12.16 -4.12
N THR A 354 -11.90 11.72 -4.83
CA THR A 354 -12.18 10.30 -5.08
C THR A 354 -12.20 10.04 -6.59
N PRO A 355 -12.08 8.78 -7.02
CA PRO A 355 -12.16 8.45 -8.45
C PRO A 355 -13.54 8.73 -9.07
N ALA A 356 -14.58 8.92 -8.25
CA ALA A 356 -15.98 9.01 -8.69
C ALA A 356 -16.60 10.40 -8.61
N TYR A 357 -15.90 11.41 -8.08
CA TYR A 357 -16.47 12.75 -7.91
C TYR A 357 -15.72 13.79 -8.73
N PRO A 358 -16.42 14.67 -9.47
CA PRO A 358 -17.88 14.71 -9.64
C PRO A 358 -18.44 13.60 -10.53
N ASN A 359 -17.61 12.91 -11.29
CA ASN A 359 -17.93 11.73 -12.07
C ASN A 359 -16.73 10.80 -12.24
N PHE A 360 -16.93 9.65 -12.89
CA PHE A 360 -15.90 8.62 -13.02
C PHE A 360 -14.75 8.95 -13.99
N SER A 361 -14.77 10.13 -14.62
CA SER A 361 -13.64 10.63 -15.42
C SER A 361 -12.56 11.29 -14.57
N ARG A 362 -12.79 11.48 -13.28
CA ARG A 362 -11.98 12.34 -12.41
C ARG A 362 -10.48 12.02 -12.44
N TYR A 363 -10.09 10.76 -12.28
CA TYR A 363 -8.68 10.36 -12.33
C TYR A 363 -8.05 10.65 -13.70
N TRP A 364 -8.78 10.32 -14.75
CA TRP A 364 -8.30 10.47 -16.13
C TRP A 364 -8.13 11.94 -16.50
N GLU A 365 -9.02 12.80 -16.04
CA GLU A 365 -8.92 14.25 -16.21
C GLU A 365 -7.70 14.82 -15.46
N VAL A 366 -7.44 14.36 -14.24
CA VAL A 366 -6.26 14.77 -13.46
C VAL A 366 -4.97 14.38 -14.18
N ILE A 367 -4.92 13.15 -14.69
CA ILE A 367 -3.77 12.65 -15.45
C ILE A 367 -3.50 13.50 -16.70
N ASP A 368 -4.54 13.79 -17.44
CA ASP A 368 -4.44 14.60 -18.67
C ASP A 368 -4.06 16.05 -18.37
N LYS A 369 -4.77 16.68 -17.43
CA LYS A 369 -4.56 18.08 -17.03
C LYS A 369 -3.13 18.36 -16.57
N HIS A 370 -2.60 17.50 -15.71
CA HIS A 370 -1.28 17.69 -15.12
C HIS A 370 -0.15 17.01 -15.87
N GLN A 371 -0.44 16.42 -17.03
CA GLN A 371 0.57 15.74 -17.86
C GLN A 371 1.31 14.64 -17.07
N VAL A 372 0.57 13.85 -16.31
CA VAL A 372 1.10 12.78 -15.47
C VAL A 372 1.84 11.73 -16.31
N THR A 373 3.00 11.32 -15.86
CA THR A 373 3.88 10.37 -16.55
C THR A 373 3.78 8.95 -16.00
N GLN A 374 3.47 8.80 -14.72
CA GLN A 374 3.23 7.50 -14.07
C GLN A 374 1.96 7.58 -13.22
N PHE A 375 1.17 6.52 -13.25
CA PHE A 375 -0.04 6.41 -12.45
C PHE A 375 -0.04 5.10 -11.66
N TYR A 376 -0.23 5.19 -10.34
CA TYR A 376 -0.16 4.06 -9.43
C TYR A 376 -1.37 4.05 -8.50
N VAL A 377 -2.19 3.00 -8.56
CA VAL A 377 -3.48 2.98 -7.87
C VAL A 377 -3.86 1.55 -7.44
N ALA A 378 -4.67 1.44 -6.39
CA ALA A 378 -5.15 0.15 -5.90
C ALA A 378 -6.15 -0.51 -6.87
N PRO A 379 -6.19 -1.87 -6.92
CA PRO A 379 -7.14 -2.60 -7.76
C PRO A 379 -8.60 -2.25 -7.50
N THR A 380 -8.97 -1.91 -6.28
CA THR A 380 -10.34 -1.50 -5.94
C THR A 380 -10.81 -0.30 -6.76
N ALA A 381 -9.96 0.72 -6.90
CA ALA A 381 -10.28 1.87 -7.74
C ALA A 381 -10.43 1.46 -9.21
N LEU A 382 -9.57 0.58 -9.70
CA LEU A 382 -9.64 0.09 -11.07
C LEU A 382 -10.93 -0.70 -11.33
N ARG A 383 -11.33 -1.55 -10.39
CA ARG A 383 -12.59 -2.29 -10.49
C ARG A 383 -13.80 -1.35 -10.54
N LEU A 384 -13.80 -0.31 -9.70
CA LEU A 384 -14.83 0.71 -9.71
C LEU A 384 -14.92 1.42 -11.06
N LEU A 385 -13.78 1.83 -11.61
CA LEU A 385 -13.72 2.56 -12.87
C LEU A 385 -14.06 1.67 -14.07
N LYS A 386 -13.67 0.41 -14.04
CA LYS A 386 -14.09 -0.58 -15.03
C LYS A 386 -15.60 -0.78 -15.01
N ARG A 387 -16.19 -0.92 -13.83
CA ARG A 387 -17.63 -1.06 -13.62
C ARG A 387 -18.41 0.12 -14.18
N ALA A 388 -17.88 1.35 -14.02
CA ALA A 388 -18.53 2.58 -14.46
C ALA A 388 -18.64 2.69 -15.99
N GLY A 389 -17.70 2.08 -16.73
CA GLY A 389 -17.71 2.04 -18.17
C GLY A 389 -16.52 2.73 -18.84
N ASP A 390 -16.21 2.29 -20.05
CA ASP A 390 -14.99 2.68 -20.78
C ASP A 390 -15.03 4.13 -21.27
N SER A 391 -16.24 4.69 -21.47
CA SER A 391 -16.39 6.06 -21.99
C SER A 391 -15.76 7.13 -21.09
N TYR A 392 -15.71 6.87 -19.78
CA TYR A 392 -15.10 7.80 -18.82
C TYR A 392 -13.57 7.86 -18.94
N ALA A 393 -12.93 6.81 -19.45
CA ALA A 393 -11.48 6.73 -19.60
C ALA A 393 -10.96 7.30 -20.93
N LYS A 394 -11.83 7.84 -21.77
CA LYS A 394 -11.45 8.38 -23.09
C LYS A 394 -10.86 9.77 -22.99
N HIS A 395 -9.60 9.84 -22.55
CA HIS A 395 -8.81 11.06 -22.46
C HIS A 395 -7.46 10.84 -23.18
N PRO A 396 -6.83 11.90 -23.73
CA PRO A 396 -5.57 11.75 -24.45
C PRO A 396 -4.42 11.19 -23.65
N MET A 397 -4.25 11.62 -22.41
CA MET A 397 -3.18 11.19 -21.47
C MET A 397 -1.82 10.95 -22.15
N LYS A 398 -1.36 11.95 -22.93
CA LYS A 398 -0.23 11.83 -23.87
C LYS A 398 1.11 11.53 -23.21
N HIS A 399 1.28 11.93 -21.95
CA HIS A 399 2.56 11.81 -21.24
C HIS A 399 2.65 10.56 -20.39
N LEU A 400 1.56 9.85 -20.23
CA LEU A 400 1.50 8.65 -19.40
C LEU A 400 2.33 7.53 -20.02
N ARG A 401 3.29 6.99 -19.25
CA ARG A 401 4.21 5.94 -19.72
C ARG A 401 4.08 4.65 -18.94
N VAL A 402 3.89 4.73 -17.62
CA VAL A 402 3.83 3.55 -16.76
C VAL A 402 2.57 3.59 -15.90
N LEU A 403 1.86 2.49 -15.91
CA LEU A 403 0.72 2.22 -15.03
C LEU A 403 1.16 1.25 -13.94
N GLY A 404 0.59 1.36 -12.76
CA GLY A 404 0.89 0.43 -11.68
C GLY A 404 -0.33 0.16 -10.81
N SER A 405 -0.32 -0.98 -10.12
CA SER A 405 -1.35 -1.33 -9.15
C SER A 405 -0.77 -2.11 -7.97
N VAL A 406 -1.38 -1.96 -6.81
CA VAL A 406 -0.89 -2.50 -5.55
C VAL A 406 -2.02 -2.68 -4.52
N GLY A 407 -1.72 -3.47 -3.50
CA GLY A 407 -2.50 -3.56 -2.25
C GLY A 407 -3.24 -4.87 -2.08
N GLU A 408 -3.55 -5.54 -3.17
CA GLU A 408 -4.19 -6.85 -3.19
C GLU A 408 -3.92 -7.53 -4.53
N PRO A 409 -4.12 -8.85 -4.65
CA PRO A 409 -4.04 -9.53 -5.94
C PRO A 409 -5.04 -8.91 -6.93
N ILE A 410 -4.59 -8.66 -8.15
CA ILE A 410 -5.43 -8.13 -9.22
C ILE A 410 -5.79 -9.25 -10.19
N ALA A 411 -7.07 -9.35 -10.52
CA ALA A 411 -7.53 -10.30 -11.54
C ALA A 411 -7.00 -9.90 -12.93
N ALA A 412 -6.67 -10.90 -13.74
CA ALA A 412 -6.15 -10.71 -15.08
C ALA A 412 -7.08 -9.84 -15.95
N GLU A 413 -8.39 -9.99 -15.84
CA GLU A 413 -9.38 -9.18 -16.56
C GLU A 413 -9.31 -7.70 -16.23
N VAL A 414 -9.08 -7.34 -14.96
CA VAL A 414 -8.94 -5.96 -14.53
C VAL A 414 -7.63 -5.38 -15.05
N TRP A 415 -6.55 -6.17 -15.00
CA TRP A 415 -5.24 -5.78 -15.55
C TRP A 415 -5.32 -5.51 -17.06
N LYS A 416 -5.97 -6.41 -17.80
CA LYS A 416 -6.16 -6.27 -19.26
C LYS A 416 -6.97 -5.02 -19.59
N TRP A 417 -8.04 -4.76 -18.86
CA TRP A 417 -8.85 -3.56 -19.00
C TRP A 417 -7.98 -2.30 -18.75
N TYR A 418 -7.21 -2.30 -17.68
CA TYR A 418 -6.31 -1.21 -17.33
C TYR A 418 -5.32 -0.93 -18.45
N PHE A 419 -4.68 -1.96 -18.96
CA PHE A 419 -3.75 -1.87 -20.08
C PHE A 419 -4.42 -1.39 -21.37
N GLU A 420 -5.51 -2.02 -21.77
CA GLU A 420 -6.16 -1.80 -23.08
C GLU A 420 -6.94 -0.50 -23.17
N ILE A 421 -7.64 -0.12 -22.11
CA ILE A 421 -8.58 1.00 -22.12
C ILE A 421 -7.89 2.30 -21.71
N VAL A 422 -7.02 2.26 -20.69
CA VAL A 422 -6.43 3.48 -20.14
C VAL A 422 -5.38 4.05 -21.07
N GLY A 423 -4.45 3.28 -21.56
CA GLY A 423 -3.43 3.92 -22.36
C GLY A 423 -2.57 3.01 -23.21
N LYS A 424 -2.74 1.71 -23.12
CA LYS A 424 -1.86 0.72 -23.77
C LYS A 424 -0.39 0.92 -23.40
N GLU A 425 -0.18 1.44 -22.20
CA GLU A 425 1.15 1.68 -21.65
C GLU A 425 1.63 0.49 -20.84
N GLU A 426 2.88 0.54 -20.41
CA GLU A 426 3.42 -0.51 -19.57
C GLU A 426 2.69 -0.55 -18.23
N ALA A 427 2.06 -1.68 -17.89
CA ALA A 427 1.30 -1.85 -16.66
C ALA A 427 1.97 -2.83 -15.71
N HIS A 428 2.21 -2.38 -14.49
CA HIS A 428 2.92 -3.13 -13.46
C HIS A 428 2.00 -3.56 -12.33
N ILE A 429 2.10 -4.83 -11.94
CA ILE A 429 1.57 -5.30 -10.67
C ILE A 429 2.75 -5.40 -9.72
N THR A 430 2.68 -4.68 -8.62
CA THR A 430 3.74 -4.67 -7.62
C THR A 430 3.30 -5.42 -6.39
N TYR A 431 4.22 -6.15 -5.78
CA TYR A 431 3.98 -6.81 -4.50
C TYR A 431 4.92 -6.26 -3.43
N TRP A 432 4.35 -5.86 -2.33
CA TRP A 432 5.05 -5.39 -1.14
C TRP A 432 4.09 -5.23 0.03
N GLN A 433 4.62 -4.89 1.17
CA GLN A 433 3.88 -4.75 2.42
C GLN A 433 4.34 -3.50 3.17
N THR A 434 3.58 -3.09 4.18
CA THR A 434 4.02 -2.04 5.12
C THR A 434 5.40 -2.38 5.68
N GLU A 435 5.60 -3.62 6.07
CA GLU A 435 6.84 -4.11 6.68
C GLU A 435 8.02 -4.16 5.72
N THR A 436 7.79 -4.28 4.43
CA THR A 436 8.89 -4.30 3.45
C THR A 436 9.37 -2.90 3.06
N GLY A 437 8.57 -1.87 3.32
CA GLY A 437 8.90 -0.46 3.08
C GLY A 437 8.82 -0.02 1.63
N SER A 438 9.16 -0.89 0.71
CA SER A 438 9.12 -0.67 -0.75
C SER A 438 8.88 -1.99 -1.47
N HIS A 439 8.75 -1.93 -2.80
CA HIS A 439 8.47 -3.11 -3.62
C HIS A 439 9.49 -4.24 -3.43
N VAL A 440 9.02 -5.47 -3.39
CA VAL A 440 9.88 -6.67 -3.28
C VAL A 440 9.76 -7.60 -4.49
N ILE A 441 8.58 -7.72 -5.09
CA ILE A 441 8.39 -8.45 -6.35
C ILE A 441 7.61 -7.53 -7.29
N THR A 442 8.17 -7.28 -8.47
CA THR A 442 7.66 -6.21 -9.33
C THR A 442 8.27 -6.29 -10.72
N PRO A 443 7.54 -5.87 -11.76
CA PRO A 443 8.17 -5.55 -13.03
C PRO A 443 9.06 -4.31 -12.91
N LEU A 444 10.03 -4.19 -13.79
CA LEU A 444 10.85 -2.98 -13.92
C LEU A 444 10.49 -2.24 -15.21
N GLY A 445 10.37 -0.92 -15.11
CA GLY A 445 10.02 -0.06 -16.22
C GLY A 445 11.00 -0.14 -17.38
N GLY A 446 10.49 -0.40 -18.58
CA GLY A 446 11.29 -0.53 -19.79
C GLY A 446 11.98 -1.89 -19.96
N VAL A 447 11.75 -2.85 -19.07
CA VAL A 447 12.54 -4.09 -19.00
C VAL A 447 11.67 -5.34 -19.00
N THR A 448 10.80 -5.47 -18.01
CA THR A 448 10.15 -6.75 -17.72
C THR A 448 8.93 -6.98 -18.60
N PRO A 449 8.89 -8.05 -19.41
CA PRO A 449 7.63 -8.51 -19.98
C PRO A 449 6.67 -8.89 -18.87
N THR A 450 5.41 -8.50 -18.97
CA THR A 450 4.42 -8.68 -17.91
C THR A 450 3.39 -9.75 -18.27
N LYS A 451 2.89 -10.43 -17.26
CA LYS A 451 1.79 -11.39 -17.37
C LYS A 451 0.62 -10.86 -16.54
N PRO A 452 -0.59 -10.75 -17.13
CA PRO A 452 -1.76 -10.27 -16.39
C PRO A 452 -1.99 -11.05 -15.10
N GLY A 453 -1.95 -10.38 -13.96
CA GLY A 453 -2.12 -10.99 -12.64
C GLY A 453 -0.84 -11.38 -11.92
N SER A 454 0.30 -11.42 -12.59
CA SER A 454 1.59 -11.75 -11.96
C SER A 454 2.32 -10.52 -11.43
N ALA A 455 2.91 -10.64 -10.25
CA ALA A 455 3.81 -9.62 -9.71
C ALA A 455 5.20 -9.64 -10.37
N SER A 456 5.45 -10.58 -11.25
CA SER A 456 6.64 -10.75 -12.09
C SER A 456 7.87 -11.28 -11.33
N LEU A 457 8.93 -10.51 -11.21
CA LEU A 457 10.24 -10.97 -10.75
C LEU A 457 10.70 -10.22 -9.50
N PRO A 458 11.64 -10.80 -8.72
CA PRO A 458 12.15 -10.13 -7.53
C PRO A 458 12.87 -8.82 -7.86
N PHE A 459 12.66 -7.82 -7.01
CA PHE A 459 13.46 -6.61 -7.06
C PHE A 459 14.88 -6.88 -6.55
N PHE A 460 15.80 -5.97 -6.83
CA PHE A 460 17.20 -6.09 -6.40
C PHE A 460 17.31 -6.34 -4.89
N GLY A 461 18.19 -7.27 -4.52
CA GLY A 461 18.46 -7.64 -3.14
C GLY A 461 17.39 -8.53 -2.49
N ILE A 462 16.31 -8.82 -3.18
CA ILE A 462 15.23 -9.68 -2.68
C ILE A 462 15.43 -11.09 -3.21
N GLU A 463 15.62 -12.05 -2.30
CA GLU A 463 15.70 -13.47 -2.63
C GLU A 463 14.47 -14.18 -2.06
N PRO A 464 13.40 -14.33 -2.86
CA PRO A 464 12.20 -15.01 -2.40
C PRO A 464 12.41 -16.51 -2.23
N ALA A 465 11.61 -17.11 -1.36
CA ALA A 465 11.52 -18.56 -1.20
C ALA A 465 10.04 -18.95 -1.17
N ILE A 466 9.74 -20.09 -1.76
CA ILE A 466 8.46 -20.76 -1.61
C ILE A 466 8.64 -21.85 -0.57
N ILE A 467 7.86 -21.79 0.51
CA ILE A 467 7.98 -22.71 1.63
C ILE A 467 6.77 -23.62 1.71
N ASP A 468 6.99 -24.91 1.90
CA ASP A 468 5.94 -25.86 2.21
C ASP A 468 5.43 -25.56 3.64
N PRO A 469 4.16 -25.21 3.82
CA PRO A 469 3.63 -24.81 5.12
C PRO A 469 3.56 -25.98 6.13
N VAL A 470 3.60 -27.21 5.66
CA VAL A 470 3.55 -28.41 6.51
C VAL A 470 4.95 -28.78 7.00
N SER A 471 5.90 -28.93 6.09
CA SER A 471 7.28 -29.31 6.45
C SER A 471 8.13 -28.15 6.92
N GLY A 472 7.79 -26.91 6.54
CA GLY A 472 8.60 -25.73 6.78
C GLY A 472 9.85 -25.65 5.91
N GLU A 473 9.97 -26.51 4.90
CA GLU A 473 11.12 -26.57 4.01
C GLU A 473 10.88 -25.78 2.72
N GLU A 474 11.95 -25.21 2.17
CA GLU A 474 11.91 -24.50 0.90
C GLU A 474 11.66 -25.46 -0.26
N ILE A 475 10.70 -25.10 -1.12
CA ILE A 475 10.44 -25.82 -2.36
C ILE A 475 11.22 -25.13 -3.48
N HIS A 476 12.18 -25.86 -4.06
CA HIS A 476 13.03 -25.37 -5.13
C HIS A 476 12.43 -25.62 -6.52
N GLY A 477 12.94 -24.88 -7.50
CA GLY A 477 12.54 -25.02 -8.89
C GLY A 477 11.30 -24.17 -9.25
N ASN A 478 10.79 -24.42 -10.44
CA ASN A 478 9.62 -23.72 -10.97
C ASN A 478 8.36 -24.62 -10.91
N ASP A 479 7.21 -24.08 -11.25
CA ASP A 479 5.91 -24.77 -11.13
C ASP A 479 5.61 -25.26 -9.72
N VAL A 480 5.84 -24.41 -8.75
CA VAL A 480 5.69 -24.68 -7.31
C VAL A 480 4.78 -23.66 -6.65
N GLU A 481 4.11 -24.08 -5.59
CA GLU A 481 3.27 -23.22 -4.75
C GLU A 481 3.50 -23.48 -3.27
N GLY A 482 3.30 -22.44 -2.47
CA GLY A 482 3.45 -22.51 -1.02
C GLY A 482 3.32 -21.15 -0.38
N VAL A 483 3.98 -20.98 0.74
CA VAL A 483 4.04 -19.72 1.47
C VAL A 483 5.23 -18.91 0.97
N LEU A 484 5.02 -17.62 0.76
CA LEU A 484 6.09 -16.72 0.35
C LEU A 484 6.92 -16.28 1.57
N ALA A 485 8.23 -16.42 1.45
CA ALA A 485 9.20 -15.94 2.41
C ALA A 485 10.35 -15.23 1.70
N ILE A 486 11.15 -14.48 2.44
CA ILE A 486 12.33 -13.79 1.91
C ILE A 486 13.56 -14.30 2.70
N LYS A 487 14.61 -14.68 1.97
CA LYS A 487 15.77 -15.36 2.54
C LYS A 487 16.80 -14.43 3.15
N LYS A 488 16.88 -13.19 2.70
CA LYS A 488 17.94 -12.26 3.10
C LYS A 488 17.36 -10.90 3.50
N PRO A 489 17.96 -10.23 4.48
CA PRO A 489 17.60 -8.85 4.81
C PRO A 489 17.78 -7.92 3.63
N TRP A 490 16.95 -6.90 3.55
CA TRP A 490 17.02 -5.84 2.55
C TRP A 490 16.92 -4.47 3.25
N PRO A 491 17.44 -3.39 2.63
CA PRO A 491 17.56 -2.11 3.33
C PRO A 491 16.27 -1.51 3.86
N SER A 492 15.16 -1.63 3.15
CA SER A 492 13.88 -1.00 3.50
C SER A 492 12.96 -1.86 4.38
N MET A 493 13.43 -3.01 4.87
CA MET A 493 12.60 -3.79 5.78
C MET A 493 12.41 -3.07 7.12
N ALA A 494 11.24 -3.25 7.72
CA ALA A 494 10.96 -2.76 9.05
C ALA A 494 11.93 -3.34 10.09
N ARG A 495 12.29 -2.54 11.07
CA ARG A 495 13.26 -2.96 12.10
C ARG A 495 12.61 -3.59 13.32
N THR A 496 11.40 -3.18 13.65
CA THR A 496 10.70 -3.66 14.85
C THR A 496 9.22 -3.26 14.80
N VAL A 497 8.49 -3.73 15.79
CA VAL A 497 7.19 -3.18 16.20
C VAL A 497 7.44 -2.30 17.42
N TRP A 498 6.96 -1.07 17.41
CA TRP A 498 7.18 -0.07 18.46
C TRP A 498 6.83 -0.62 19.83
N GLY A 499 7.82 -0.60 20.74
CA GLY A 499 7.66 -1.09 22.10
C GLY A 499 7.43 -2.60 22.25
N ALA A 500 7.53 -3.38 21.17
CA ALA A 500 7.17 -4.80 21.16
C ALA A 500 8.03 -5.64 20.20
N HIS A 501 9.35 -5.59 20.37
CA HIS A 501 10.28 -6.30 19.48
C HIS A 501 10.03 -7.82 19.44
N LYS A 502 9.65 -8.41 20.56
CA LYS A 502 9.27 -9.83 20.60
C LYS A 502 8.11 -10.15 19.65
N ARG A 503 7.12 -9.26 19.59
CA ARG A 503 5.98 -9.40 18.67
C ARG A 503 6.43 -9.35 17.20
N TYR A 504 7.38 -8.48 16.89
CA TYR A 504 8.01 -8.42 15.57
C TYR A 504 8.71 -9.74 15.23
N MET A 505 9.52 -10.27 16.14
CA MET A 505 10.21 -11.54 15.96
C MET A 505 9.22 -12.69 15.73
N ASP A 506 8.23 -12.82 16.60
CA ASP A 506 7.26 -13.91 16.54
C ASP A 506 6.37 -13.87 15.29
N THR A 507 6.05 -12.66 14.82
CA THR A 507 5.19 -12.47 13.64
C THR A 507 5.94 -12.75 12.33
N TYR A 508 7.19 -12.31 12.21
CA TYR A 508 7.89 -12.26 10.93
C TYR A 508 9.12 -13.14 10.82
N LEU A 509 9.90 -13.32 11.90
CA LEU A 509 11.23 -13.95 11.83
C LEU A 509 11.31 -15.33 12.49
N ASN A 510 10.38 -15.67 13.36
CA ASN A 510 10.37 -16.95 14.08
C ASN A 510 9.40 -17.99 13.51
N VAL A 511 8.58 -17.62 12.50
CA VAL A 511 7.63 -18.56 11.89
C VAL A 511 8.37 -19.65 11.12
N TYR A 512 9.29 -19.25 10.25
CA TYR A 512 10.21 -20.15 9.56
C TYR A 512 11.63 -19.66 9.82
N LYS A 513 12.38 -20.44 10.56
CA LYS A 513 13.72 -20.04 11.02
C LYS A 513 14.67 -19.74 9.85
N GLY A 514 15.23 -18.54 9.86
CA GLY A 514 16.13 -18.08 8.79
C GLY A 514 15.45 -17.38 7.64
N TYR A 515 14.13 -17.14 7.74
CA TYR A 515 13.33 -16.50 6.70
C TYR A 515 12.48 -15.37 7.29
N TYR A 516 12.25 -14.35 6.47
CA TYR A 516 11.18 -13.39 6.74
C TYR A 516 9.86 -13.95 6.20
N PHE A 517 8.87 -14.07 7.07
CA PHE A 517 7.55 -14.60 6.74
C PHE A 517 6.63 -13.47 6.30
N THR A 518 6.09 -13.56 5.07
CA THR A 518 5.21 -12.52 4.52
C THR A 518 3.75 -12.65 4.96
N GLY A 519 3.32 -13.83 5.32
CA GLY A 519 1.91 -14.13 5.55
C GLY A 519 1.09 -14.31 4.28
N ASP A 520 1.74 -14.30 3.13
CA ASP A 520 1.09 -14.48 1.82
C ASP A 520 1.47 -15.81 1.19
N GLY A 521 0.51 -16.42 0.50
CA GLY A 521 0.76 -17.54 -0.40
C GLY A 521 1.25 -17.04 -1.74
N ALA A 522 2.06 -17.83 -2.40
CA ALA A 522 2.55 -17.53 -3.73
C ALA A 522 2.89 -18.77 -4.53
N GLY A 523 2.86 -18.64 -5.84
CA GLY A 523 3.37 -19.60 -6.79
C GLY A 523 4.49 -19.01 -7.61
N ARG A 524 5.36 -19.88 -8.14
CA ARG A 524 6.38 -19.51 -9.11
C ARG A 524 6.16 -20.40 -10.35
N ASP A 525 5.89 -19.76 -11.49
CA ASP A 525 5.53 -20.47 -12.71
C ASP A 525 6.76 -21.07 -13.42
N HIS A 526 6.55 -21.68 -14.59
CA HIS A 526 7.58 -22.33 -15.39
C HIS A 526 8.68 -21.39 -15.88
N GLU A 527 8.41 -20.08 -15.96
CA GLU A 527 9.38 -19.05 -16.35
C GLU A 527 10.00 -18.32 -15.14
N GLY A 528 9.63 -18.71 -13.92
CA GLY A 528 10.12 -18.10 -12.70
C GLY A 528 9.37 -16.84 -12.25
N TYR A 529 8.21 -16.56 -12.84
CA TYR A 529 7.35 -15.45 -12.45
C TYR A 529 6.55 -15.79 -11.21
N TYR A 530 6.42 -14.81 -10.31
CA TYR A 530 5.70 -14.96 -9.05
C TYR A 530 4.25 -14.53 -9.15
N TRP A 531 3.38 -15.37 -8.61
CA TRP A 531 1.94 -15.16 -8.54
C TRP A 531 1.53 -15.12 -7.08
N ILE A 532 1.04 -13.97 -6.61
CA ILE A 532 0.61 -13.80 -5.22
C ILE A 532 -0.81 -14.33 -5.08
N ARG A 533 -1.02 -15.24 -4.12
CA ARG A 533 -2.29 -15.92 -3.91
C ARG A 533 -3.14 -15.34 -2.77
N GLY A 534 -2.65 -14.26 -2.14
CA GLY A 534 -3.29 -13.64 -1.00
C GLY A 534 -2.81 -14.19 0.33
N ARG A 535 -3.44 -13.74 1.43
CA ARG A 535 -3.06 -14.14 2.77
C ARG A 535 -3.18 -15.66 2.96
N VAL A 536 -2.28 -16.26 3.73
CA VAL A 536 -2.30 -17.71 3.98
C VAL A 536 -3.54 -18.18 4.72
N ASP A 537 -4.20 -17.30 5.45
CA ASP A 537 -5.48 -17.54 6.09
C ASP A 537 -6.67 -17.51 5.11
N ASP A 538 -6.44 -17.09 3.87
CA ASP A 538 -7.41 -17.04 2.77
C ASP A 538 -7.28 -18.26 1.82
N VAL A 539 -6.73 -19.35 2.28
CA VAL A 539 -6.65 -20.62 1.56
C VAL A 539 -7.79 -21.53 2.01
N VAL A 540 -8.42 -22.23 1.08
CA VAL A 540 -9.52 -23.17 1.33
C VAL A 540 -9.07 -24.59 0.95
N ASN A 541 -9.30 -25.56 1.84
CA ASN A 541 -9.05 -26.98 1.56
C ASN A 541 -10.39 -27.70 1.32
N VAL A 542 -10.61 -28.12 0.07
CA VAL A 542 -11.84 -28.80 -0.34
C VAL A 542 -11.49 -30.22 -0.81
N SER A 543 -11.96 -31.23 -0.11
CA SER A 543 -11.75 -32.66 -0.44
C SER A 543 -10.26 -32.99 -0.70
N GLY A 544 -9.38 -32.45 0.10
CA GLY A 544 -7.93 -32.61 -0.04
C GLY A 544 -7.27 -31.70 -1.08
N HIS A 545 -8.03 -30.88 -1.79
CA HIS A 545 -7.49 -29.88 -2.72
C HIS A 545 -7.31 -28.54 -2.01
N ARG A 546 -6.13 -27.98 -2.15
CA ARG A 546 -5.81 -26.66 -1.63
C ARG A 546 -6.13 -25.60 -2.69
N LEU A 547 -7.05 -24.70 -2.37
CA LEU A 547 -7.54 -23.65 -3.27
C LEU A 547 -7.25 -22.28 -2.71
N SER A 548 -6.77 -21.39 -3.57
CA SER A 548 -6.68 -19.97 -3.26
C SER A 548 -8.04 -19.31 -3.45
N THR A 549 -8.48 -18.53 -2.46
CA THR A 549 -9.69 -17.71 -2.61
C THR A 549 -9.55 -16.72 -3.77
N ALA A 550 -8.36 -16.15 -3.94
CA ALA A 550 -8.07 -15.21 -5.03
C ALA A 550 -8.25 -15.84 -6.41
N GLU A 551 -7.86 -17.10 -6.59
CA GLU A 551 -8.04 -17.82 -7.86
C GLU A 551 -9.52 -18.02 -8.20
N ILE A 552 -10.32 -18.41 -7.23
CA ILE A 552 -11.76 -18.58 -7.41
C ILE A 552 -12.44 -17.22 -7.65
N GLU A 553 -12.03 -16.20 -6.93
CA GLU A 553 -12.51 -14.82 -7.14
C GLU A 553 -12.22 -14.35 -8.57
N ALA A 554 -11.03 -14.61 -9.08
CA ALA A 554 -10.65 -14.28 -10.46
C ALA A 554 -11.56 -14.99 -11.49
N ALA A 555 -11.86 -16.28 -11.27
CA ALA A 555 -12.78 -17.03 -12.13
C ALA A 555 -14.19 -16.42 -12.13
N LEU A 556 -14.68 -16.00 -10.96
CA LEU A 556 -16.00 -15.35 -10.86
C LEU A 556 -16.03 -14.00 -11.57
N ILE A 557 -14.96 -13.23 -11.49
CA ILE A 557 -14.85 -11.90 -12.13
C ILE A 557 -14.80 -12.00 -13.66
N GLU A 558 -14.41 -13.14 -14.23
CA GLU A 558 -14.47 -13.38 -15.67
C GLU A 558 -15.91 -13.35 -16.21
N HIS A 559 -16.90 -13.61 -15.37
CA HIS A 559 -18.30 -13.50 -15.79
C HIS A 559 -18.64 -12.04 -16.08
N HIS A 560 -19.28 -11.78 -17.23
CA HIS A 560 -19.53 -10.41 -17.73
C HIS A 560 -20.37 -9.53 -16.81
N GLN A 561 -21.18 -10.12 -15.93
CA GLN A 561 -22.04 -9.38 -15.01
C GLN A 561 -21.39 -9.11 -13.65
N VAL A 562 -20.25 -9.70 -13.33
CA VAL A 562 -19.60 -9.57 -12.03
C VAL A 562 -18.64 -8.40 -11.99
N ALA A 563 -18.83 -7.49 -11.02
CA ALA A 563 -17.91 -6.39 -10.75
C ALA A 563 -16.84 -6.78 -9.70
N GLU A 564 -17.26 -7.45 -8.62
CA GLU A 564 -16.36 -7.86 -7.53
C GLU A 564 -16.80 -9.22 -6.98
N ALA A 565 -15.85 -9.94 -6.41
CA ALA A 565 -16.11 -11.21 -5.75
C ALA A 565 -15.22 -11.37 -4.52
N ALA A 566 -15.77 -12.00 -3.49
CA ALA A 566 -15.02 -12.45 -2.31
C ALA A 566 -15.39 -13.90 -2.01
N VAL A 567 -14.38 -14.72 -1.79
CA VAL A 567 -14.55 -16.15 -1.53
C VAL A 567 -14.02 -16.50 -0.15
N VAL A 568 -14.77 -17.31 0.56
CA VAL A 568 -14.38 -17.81 1.88
C VAL A 568 -14.67 -19.31 1.99
N GLY A 569 -13.86 -20.00 2.82
CA GLY A 569 -14.10 -21.39 3.19
C GLY A 569 -14.86 -21.51 4.48
N ILE A 570 -15.78 -22.47 4.52
CA ILE A 570 -16.53 -22.82 5.74
C ILE A 570 -16.39 -24.32 5.99
N ASN A 571 -16.39 -24.71 7.26
CA ASN A 571 -16.34 -26.11 7.62
C ASN A 571 -17.51 -26.89 7.00
N ASP A 572 -17.18 -28.03 6.37
CA ASP A 572 -18.09 -28.95 5.73
C ASP A 572 -17.75 -30.37 6.13
N GLU A 573 -18.74 -31.13 6.59
CA GLU A 573 -18.53 -32.47 7.11
C GLU A 573 -17.99 -33.47 6.06
N LEU A 574 -18.34 -33.28 4.79
CA LEU A 574 -17.94 -34.20 3.72
C LEU A 574 -16.60 -33.80 3.08
N SER A 575 -16.42 -32.52 2.81
CA SER A 575 -15.27 -32.02 2.05
C SER A 575 -14.17 -31.38 2.89
N GLY A 576 -14.35 -31.31 4.21
CA GLY A 576 -13.47 -30.57 5.11
C GLY A 576 -13.82 -29.10 5.15
N GLN A 577 -13.75 -28.42 4.02
CA GLN A 577 -14.27 -27.07 3.82
C GLN A 577 -15.09 -26.97 2.54
N ALA A 578 -15.99 -26.03 2.49
CA ALA A 578 -16.78 -25.71 1.31
C ALA A 578 -16.52 -24.26 0.89
N VAL A 579 -16.48 -24.03 -0.40
CA VAL A 579 -16.32 -22.70 -1.00
C VAL A 579 -17.66 -21.96 -0.95
N ASN A 580 -17.64 -20.74 -0.43
CA ASN A 580 -18.79 -19.83 -0.46
C ASN A 580 -18.34 -18.51 -1.11
N ALA A 581 -19.16 -18.01 -2.02
CA ALA A 581 -18.84 -16.82 -2.79
C ALA A 581 -19.84 -15.69 -2.52
N PHE A 582 -19.31 -14.49 -2.37
CA PHE A 582 -20.08 -13.24 -2.33
C PHE A 582 -19.72 -12.44 -3.56
N VAL A 583 -20.71 -12.06 -4.36
CA VAL A 583 -20.49 -11.31 -5.60
C VAL A 583 -21.32 -10.04 -5.62
N ALA A 584 -20.70 -8.96 -6.10
CA ALA A 584 -21.37 -7.71 -6.45
C ALA A 584 -21.45 -7.62 -7.97
N LEU A 585 -22.65 -7.42 -8.49
CA LEU A 585 -22.87 -7.32 -9.93
C LEU A 585 -22.58 -5.90 -10.43
N LYS A 586 -22.24 -5.79 -11.72
CA LYS A 586 -22.14 -4.49 -12.41
C LYS A 586 -23.48 -3.77 -12.39
N GLU A 587 -23.47 -2.44 -12.43
CA GLU A 587 -24.69 -1.64 -12.50
C GLU A 587 -25.61 -2.07 -13.65
N GLY A 588 -26.92 -2.05 -13.38
CA GLY A 588 -27.95 -2.45 -14.34
C GLY A 588 -28.21 -3.95 -14.42
N ASN A 589 -27.51 -4.76 -13.62
CA ASN A 589 -27.73 -6.21 -13.56
C ASN A 589 -28.42 -6.57 -12.23
N GLU A 590 -29.38 -7.48 -12.31
CA GLU A 590 -30.14 -7.96 -11.17
C GLU A 590 -29.79 -9.41 -10.84
N SER A 591 -29.84 -9.74 -9.55
CA SER A 591 -29.66 -11.11 -9.08
C SER A 591 -30.86 -11.97 -9.42
N ASN A 592 -30.58 -13.17 -9.95
CA ASN A 592 -31.56 -14.23 -10.10
C ASN A 592 -30.87 -15.60 -9.99
N ASP A 593 -31.66 -16.66 -9.95
CA ASP A 593 -31.11 -18.01 -9.80
C ASP A 593 -30.24 -18.42 -11.00
N GLN A 594 -30.54 -17.92 -12.21
CA GLN A 594 -29.75 -18.21 -13.39
C GLN A 594 -28.33 -17.62 -13.30
N VAL A 595 -28.18 -16.39 -12.81
CA VAL A 595 -26.85 -15.77 -12.61
C VAL A 595 -26.02 -16.59 -11.61
N LYS A 596 -26.64 -17.04 -10.52
CA LYS A 596 -25.94 -17.87 -9.52
C LYS A 596 -25.47 -19.20 -10.11
N LYS A 597 -26.31 -19.86 -10.92
CA LYS A 597 -25.95 -21.11 -11.62
C LYS A 597 -24.82 -20.86 -12.63
N ASP A 598 -24.88 -19.78 -13.38
CA ASP A 598 -23.85 -19.41 -14.35
C ASP A 598 -22.50 -19.15 -13.66
N LEU A 599 -22.50 -18.55 -12.49
CA LEU A 599 -21.29 -18.31 -11.70
C LEU A 599 -20.67 -19.60 -11.18
N VAL A 600 -21.48 -20.55 -10.72
CA VAL A 600 -21.00 -21.88 -10.34
C VAL A 600 -20.38 -22.58 -11.54
N LEU A 601 -21.04 -22.55 -12.71
CA LEU A 601 -20.53 -23.11 -13.95
C LEU A 601 -19.24 -22.43 -14.43
N GLN A 602 -19.13 -21.13 -14.22
CA GLN A 602 -17.92 -20.36 -14.55
C GLN A 602 -16.70 -20.87 -13.77
N VAL A 603 -16.84 -21.13 -12.49
CA VAL A 603 -15.76 -21.67 -11.66
C VAL A 603 -15.44 -23.12 -12.06
N ARG A 604 -16.48 -23.92 -12.31
CA ARG A 604 -16.28 -25.31 -12.78
C ARG A 604 -15.49 -25.37 -14.09
N LYS A 605 -15.78 -24.45 -15.00
CA LYS A 605 -15.09 -24.36 -16.29
C LYS A 605 -13.66 -23.86 -16.14
N SER A 606 -13.44 -22.83 -15.35
CA SER A 606 -12.14 -22.17 -15.21
C SER A 606 -11.15 -22.97 -14.36
N ILE A 607 -11.64 -23.65 -13.31
CA ILE A 607 -10.77 -24.34 -12.35
C ILE A 607 -11.09 -25.84 -12.29
N GLY A 608 -12.36 -26.18 -12.12
CA GLY A 608 -12.81 -27.55 -11.98
C GLY A 608 -13.98 -27.69 -11.01
N PRO A 609 -14.70 -28.84 -11.05
CA PRO A 609 -15.86 -29.06 -10.20
C PRO A 609 -15.58 -28.95 -8.69
N PHE A 610 -14.38 -29.31 -8.25
CA PHE A 610 -13.98 -29.30 -6.86
C PHE A 610 -13.85 -27.90 -6.27
N ALA A 611 -13.66 -26.87 -7.11
CA ALA A 611 -13.55 -25.48 -6.72
C ALA A 611 -14.89 -24.73 -6.76
N ALA A 612 -15.93 -25.37 -7.27
CA ALA A 612 -17.23 -24.73 -7.46
C ALA A 612 -17.83 -24.28 -6.11
N PRO A 613 -18.35 -23.06 -6.03
CA PRO A 613 -19.01 -22.59 -4.82
C PRO A 613 -20.22 -23.45 -4.45
N LYS A 614 -20.32 -23.83 -3.19
CA LYS A 614 -21.51 -24.50 -2.63
C LYS A 614 -22.67 -23.52 -2.54
N ALA A 615 -22.39 -22.26 -2.25
CA ALA A 615 -23.38 -21.20 -2.22
C ALA A 615 -22.78 -19.91 -2.84
N VAL A 616 -23.64 -19.17 -3.54
CA VAL A 616 -23.35 -17.85 -4.09
C VAL A 616 -24.35 -16.85 -3.54
N PHE A 617 -23.84 -15.81 -2.90
CA PHE A 617 -24.64 -14.71 -2.35
C PHE A 617 -24.37 -13.47 -3.21
N VAL A 618 -25.42 -12.88 -3.76
CA VAL A 618 -25.32 -11.62 -4.49
C VAL A 618 -25.60 -10.49 -3.51
N VAL A 619 -24.64 -9.59 -3.37
CA VAL A 619 -24.65 -8.48 -2.42
C VAL A 619 -24.45 -7.17 -3.16
N ASP A 620 -24.86 -6.06 -2.52
CA ASP A 620 -24.69 -4.73 -3.10
C ASP A 620 -23.23 -4.28 -3.05
N ASP A 621 -22.53 -4.62 -1.97
CA ASP A 621 -21.12 -4.33 -1.78
C ASP A 621 -20.48 -5.34 -0.81
N LEU A 622 -19.15 -5.41 -0.83
CA LEU A 622 -18.37 -6.28 0.05
C LEU A 622 -17.83 -5.49 1.26
N PRO A 623 -17.61 -6.16 2.41
CA PRO A 623 -16.99 -5.49 3.54
C PRO A 623 -15.52 -5.22 3.24
N LYS A 624 -15.16 -3.95 3.14
CA LYS A 624 -13.82 -3.49 2.79
C LYS A 624 -13.27 -2.54 3.84
N THR A 625 -11.96 -2.59 4.03
CA THR A 625 -11.25 -1.51 4.72
C THR A 625 -11.29 -0.24 3.87
N ARG A 626 -10.96 0.89 4.48
CA ARG A 626 -10.87 2.17 3.76
C ARG A 626 -9.75 2.21 2.72
N SER A 627 -8.78 1.30 2.81
CA SER A 627 -7.78 1.07 1.77
C SER A 627 -8.28 0.19 0.62
N GLY A 628 -9.52 -0.30 0.70
CA GLY A 628 -10.12 -1.15 -0.32
C GLY A 628 -9.91 -2.65 -0.14
N LYS A 629 -9.30 -3.07 0.95
CA LYS A 629 -9.02 -4.48 1.24
C LYS A 629 -10.28 -5.20 1.72
N ILE A 630 -10.62 -6.31 1.08
CA ILE A 630 -11.78 -7.13 1.47
C ILE A 630 -11.52 -7.82 2.80
N MET A 631 -12.46 -7.68 3.73
CA MET A 631 -12.38 -8.30 5.04
C MET A 631 -13.10 -9.65 5.04
N ARG A 632 -12.45 -10.66 4.51
CA ARG A 632 -13.00 -12.02 4.39
C ARG A 632 -13.31 -12.65 5.76
N ARG A 633 -12.59 -12.25 6.79
CA ARG A 633 -12.85 -12.68 8.16
C ARG A 633 -14.29 -12.40 8.59
N ILE A 634 -14.83 -11.24 8.24
CA ILE A 634 -16.22 -10.87 8.55
C ILE A 634 -17.20 -11.79 7.83
N LEU A 635 -16.94 -12.07 6.54
CA LEU A 635 -17.78 -12.98 5.76
C LEU A 635 -17.77 -14.40 6.33
N ARG A 636 -16.61 -14.90 6.74
CA ARG A 636 -16.49 -16.21 7.40
C ARG A 636 -17.32 -16.28 8.67
N LYS A 637 -17.25 -15.25 9.51
CA LYS A 637 -17.98 -15.21 10.76
C LYS A 637 -19.49 -15.14 10.56
N ILE A 638 -19.95 -14.36 9.59
CA ILE A 638 -21.37 -14.30 9.24
C ILE A 638 -21.88 -15.69 8.81
N LEU A 639 -21.14 -16.37 7.97
CA LEU A 639 -21.52 -17.71 7.51
C LEU A 639 -21.45 -18.76 8.62
N ALA A 640 -20.57 -18.60 9.59
CA ALA A 640 -20.44 -19.48 10.75
C ALA A 640 -21.49 -19.22 11.85
N GLY A 641 -22.33 -18.19 11.70
CA GLY A 641 -23.32 -17.79 12.71
C GLY A 641 -22.72 -17.03 13.90
N GLU A 642 -21.52 -16.47 13.74
CA GLU A 642 -20.78 -15.74 14.78
C GLU A 642 -20.91 -14.22 14.62
N GLU A 643 -22.09 -13.75 14.27
CA GLU A 643 -22.38 -12.34 13.96
C GLU A 643 -22.18 -11.40 15.15
N ASP A 644 -22.33 -11.93 16.37
CA ASP A 644 -22.18 -11.18 17.62
C ASP A 644 -20.70 -11.00 18.03
N SER A 645 -19.78 -11.64 17.31
CA SER A 645 -18.35 -11.61 17.62
C SER A 645 -17.48 -11.35 16.37
N LEU A 646 -17.83 -10.32 15.59
CA LEU A 646 -17.13 -9.97 14.35
C LEU A 646 -15.71 -9.45 14.57
N GLY A 647 -15.36 -9.08 15.79
CA GLY A 647 -14.07 -8.50 16.12
C GLY A 647 -13.99 -7.01 15.77
N ASP A 648 -12.80 -6.53 15.44
CA ASP A 648 -12.60 -5.12 15.09
C ASP A 648 -13.21 -4.80 13.72
N THR A 649 -14.29 -4.00 13.73
CA THR A 649 -14.95 -3.47 12.52
C THR A 649 -14.68 -1.98 12.29
N SER A 650 -13.81 -1.37 13.10
CA SER A 650 -13.51 0.07 13.04
C SER A 650 -12.82 0.49 11.73
N THR A 651 -12.18 -0.45 11.05
CA THR A 651 -11.48 -0.21 9.78
C THR A 651 -12.39 -0.29 8.55
N LEU A 652 -13.66 -0.67 8.72
CA LEU A 652 -14.62 -0.76 7.61
C LEU A 652 -14.92 0.63 7.03
N SER A 653 -14.91 0.71 5.69
CA SER A 653 -15.28 1.93 4.98
C SER A 653 -16.77 2.26 5.11
N ASP A 654 -17.61 1.22 5.11
CA ASP A 654 -19.06 1.32 5.30
C ASP A 654 -19.57 0.18 6.19
N PRO A 655 -19.74 0.42 7.51
CA PRO A 655 -20.23 -0.61 8.42
C PRO A 655 -21.64 -1.12 8.10
N SER A 656 -22.47 -0.34 7.39
CA SER A 656 -23.84 -0.75 7.04
C SER A 656 -23.89 -1.94 6.08
N VAL A 657 -22.81 -2.17 5.33
CA VAL A 657 -22.68 -3.32 4.42
C VAL A 657 -22.81 -4.64 5.19
N VAL A 658 -22.29 -4.71 6.40
CA VAL A 658 -22.32 -5.93 7.23
C VAL A 658 -23.75 -6.35 7.53
N ASP A 659 -24.61 -5.43 7.97
CA ASP A 659 -26.01 -5.72 8.30
C ASP A 659 -26.79 -6.20 7.08
N LYS A 660 -26.55 -5.60 5.92
CA LYS A 660 -27.15 -6.02 4.64
C LYS A 660 -26.76 -7.44 4.24
N ILE A 661 -25.48 -7.79 4.42
CA ILE A 661 -24.97 -9.12 4.12
C ILE A 661 -25.57 -10.16 5.08
N ILE A 662 -25.65 -9.86 6.35
CA ILE A 662 -26.28 -10.72 7.37
C ILE A 662 -27.72 -11.02 6.95
N GLU A 663 -28.48 -10.02 6.56
CA GLU A 663 -29.87 -10.20 6.12
C GLU A 663 -29.95 -11.10 4.89
N ILE A 664 -29.10 -10.91 3.90
CA ILE A 664 -29.05 -11.73 2.68
C ILE A 664 -28.76 -13.20 3.01
N VAL A 665 -27.77 -13.44 3.87
CA VAL A 665 -27.38 -14.79 4.29
C VAL A 665 -28.53 -15.47 5.05
N HIS A 666 -29.15 -14.78 5.99
CA HIS A 666 -30.28 -15.31 6.76
C HIS A 666 -31.48 -15.63 5.86
N THR A 667 -31.81 -14.75 4.94
CA THR A 667 -32.91 -14.97 3.99
C THR A 667 -32.64 -16.17 3.09
N SER A 668 -31.42 -16.32 2.62
CA SER A 668 -31.01 -17.46 1.77
C SER A 668 -31.10 -18.81 2.50
N ARG A 669 -30.80 -18.83 3.80
CA ARG A 669 -30.84 -20.05 4.62
C ARG A 669 -32.25 -20.49 5.05
N LYS A 670 -33.23 -19.59 4.99
CA LYS A 670 -34.65 -19.90 5.29
C LYS A 670 -35.39 -20.55 4.10
N LYS A 671 -34.83 -20.44 2.91
CA LYS A 671 -35.33 -21.12 1.70
C LYS A 671 -34.70 -22.51 1.56
#